data_92aa80c95df338f26e6a4b7dd6830ad6
#
_entry.id   92aa80c95df338f26e6a4b7dd6830ad6
#
_cell.length_a   1.000
_cell.length_b   1.000
_cell.length_c   1.000
_cell.angle_alpha   90.00
_cell.angle_beta   90.00
_cell.angle_gamma   90.00
#
_symmetry.space_group_name_H-M   'P 1'
#
loop_
_entity.id
_entity.type
_entity.pdbx_description
1 polymer ?
#
loop_
_entity_poly.entity_id
_entity_poly.type
_entity_poly.pdbx_seq_one_letter_code
_entity_poly.pdbx_strand_id
1 'polypeptide(L)'
;MPPKKKSNNTTPIDTVKHKDKRVNIPTEELRDFVKEDEAKPKTILYPRDPSLDPQLVWKGKDEQDAKDLAVPAVPIYIQEKIHPQAVIENVRAEAKKDKPEAQASLFADFNGIKFEDLIDFYQHQQNWSNRMILGDSLLVMTSLAEKEGLKGKVQMVFLDPPYGIKFGSNWQVSTRKRDVKDAKAEDATRQPEQIKAFRDTWRLGIHSYLAYLRDRLVTARELLTETGSCFVQIGDENVHLVRSLMDEVFGAESYVSIINYKKTSGQTAKYLSVTTDYILWYGKNIDQMKYRPLYREKSLEGEGGGMYQFVELPNGERRRLSAEESANQKILPDGSRIYRLGDVTSQRQGRPSGPGSAMFFPVKVDGVEFLPPGARGWSTTENGMQNLSLAGRLVAQGIRLSYVRHLNDFAAFELDNDWNDTAGATDRVYVVQTNQKVIERCLLMTTDPGDLVLDPTCGSGTTAYVAEQWGRRWITIDTSRVALALARTRLMAAKYPYYYLADSPDGVKKDAEVTGKLPPDFKTDGDIKKGFVYKRVPHVTLKSIANNPDIKEGMKREEIDAAISRHADTETLYDQPYEDNKRIRVTGPFTVESLSPHRVLATDEERPATEKAAQKAPGAGQFETMILDNLKKAGVQNTVKEERLKFERLEPYAGEWLHFAGEYTEKGGVSKRVAVCIGPEHGTVGHELIKEAAKEAIKGVGFDLLVVCGFAFDAHANETANQFAADAKKASDKIVAEGQKQYGRLPILLARMNPDLAMGEELLKKTGAGNLFMVFGEPDLKVKKVKDGKITVEINGVDVYDPTTGQIRSSSTDDIACWFIDTNYNGESFFVRHAYFTGADEPYEKLKRALRAEVDEAAWSMLYSTVSSPFDTPEKGKIAVKVINHYGDEVLKVYEMK
;
A
#
# COMPACT_ATOMS: atom_id res chain seq x y z
N MET A 1 30.77 -32.04 -29.61
CA MET A 1 30.38 -32.27 -28.21
C MET A 1 29.78 -30.97 -27.70
N PRO A 2 28.53 -30.93 -27.29
CA PRO A 2 27.94 -29.72 -26.70
C PRO A 2 28.59 -29.44 -25.35
N PRO A 3 28.78 -28.18 -24.95
CA PRO A 3 29.39 -27.85 -23.68
C PRO A 3 28.50 -28.38 -22.53
N LYS A 4 29.14 -28.95 -21.53
CA LYS A 4 28.49 -29.43 -20.32
C LYS A 4 27.78 -28.21 -19.64
N LYS A 5 26.46 -28.27 -19.53
CA LYS A 5 25.72 -27.39 -18.65
C LYS A 5 26.33 -27.47 -17.23
N LYS A 6 26.87 -26.36 -16.76
CA LYS A 6 27.17 -26.19 -15.34
C LYS A 6 25.84 -26.31 -14.62
N SER A 7 25.72 -27.27 -13.73
CA SER A 7 24.58 -27.35 -12.82
C SER A 7 24.55 -26.06 -12.01
N ASN A 8 23.59 -25.20 -12.29
CA ASN A 8 23.29 -24.11 -11.40
C ASN A 8 22.84 -24.74 -10.07
N ASN A 9 23.69 -24.59 -9.05
CA ASN A 9 23.27 -24.85 -7.68
C ASN A 9 22.27 -23.79 -7.25
N THR A 10 21.13 -23.80 -7.88
CA THR A 10 19.95 -23.13 -7.30
C THR A 10 19.58 -23.98 -6.09
N THR A 11 19.83 -23.44 -4.91
CA THR A 11 19.33 -24.07 -3.69
C THR A 11 17.81 -24.08 -3.80
N PRO A 12 17.16 -25.25 -3.79
CA PRO A 12 15.71 -25.28 -3.74
C PRO A 12 15.26 -24.47 -2.53
N ILE A 13 14.22 -23.64 -2.72
CA ILE A 13 13.64 -22.89 -1.61
C ILE A 13 12.81 -23.88 -0.81
N ASP A 14 13.47 -24.58 0.10
CA ASP A 14 12.78 -25.39 1.09
C ASP A 14 12.40 -24.53 2.29
N THR A 15 11.20 -24.76 2.81
CA THR A 15 10.75 -24.19 4.07
C THR A 15 11.70 -24.60 5.18
N VAL A 16 12.60 -23.69 5.57
CA VAL A 16 13.50 -23.93 6.69
C VAL A 16 12.71 -23.77 7.98
N LYS A 17 12.46 -24.86 8.69
CA LYS A 17 11.88 -24.82 10.04
C LYS A 17 12.99 -24.50 11.02
N HIS A 18 12.95 -23.30 11.61
CA HIS A 18 13.87 -22.93 12.68
C HIS A 18 13.48 -23.61 14.00
N LYS A 19 14.48 -23.97 14.81
CA LYS A 19 14.26 -24.57 16.13
C LYS A 19 13.60 -23.59 17.10
N ASP A 20 13.98 -22.32 17.03
CA ASP A 20 13.45 -21.27 17.85
C ASP A 20 12.49 -20.39 17.05
N LYS A 21 11.31 -20.17 17.58
CA LYS A 21 10.26 -19.38 16.92
C LYS A 21 10.21 -17.99 17.53
N ARG A 22 10.26 -16.97 16.69
CA ARG A 22 9.94 -15.60 17.11
C ARG A 22 8.44 -15.41 17.24
N VAL A 23 8.02 -15.02 18.43
CA VAL A 23 6.58 -14.82 18.74
C VAL A 23 5.98 -13.61 18.01
N ASN A 24 6.81 -12.69 17.55
CA ASN A 24 6.40 -11.42 16.95
C ASN A 24 6.50 -11.38 15.40
N ILE A 25 6.69 -12.51 14.73
CA ILE A 25 6.54 -12.60 13.27
C ILE A 25 5.06 -12.77 12.94
N PRO A 26 4.48 -11.96 12.03
CA PRO A 26 3.03 -11.96 11.78
C PRO A 26 2.54 -13.05 10.83
N THR A 27 3.40 -13.87 10.26
CA THR A 27 3.04 -14.90 9.29
C THR A 27 2.78 -16.25 9.95
N GLU A 28 2.03 -17.12 9.28
CA GLU A 28 1.73 -18.49 9.68
C GLU A 28 2.95 -19.32 10.03
N GLU A 29 3.95 -19.18 9.19
CA GLU A 29 5.23 -19.84 9.35
C GLU A 29 6.14 -18.90 10.13
N LEU A 30 5.90 -18.80 11.45
CA LEU A 30 6.77 -18.08 12.34
C LEU A 30 8.21 -18.60 12.19
N ARG A 31 9.06 -17.78 11.57
CA ARG A 31 10.49 -18.07 11.41
C ARG A 31 11.27 -17.15 12.30
N ASP A 32 12.24 -17.70 12.96
CA ASP A 32 13.18 -16.90 13.71
C ASP A 32 14.44 -16.65 12.86
N PHE A 33 14.95 -15.41 12.99
CA PHE A 33 16.20 -15.06 12.35
C PHE A 33 17.34 -15.42 13.30
N VAL A 34 18.18 -16.36 12.90
CA VAL A 34 19.38 -16.67 13.69
C VAL A 34 20.45 -15.61 13.45
N LYS A 35 21.26 -15.33 14.46
CA LYS A 35 22.35 -14.33 14.37
C LYS A 35 23.28 -14.54 13.19
N GLU A 36 23.48 -15.78 12.75
CA GLU A 36 24.26 -16.11 11.56
C GLU A 36 23.63 -15.59 10.26
N ASP A 37 22.31 -15.64 10.13
CA ASP A 37 21.57 -15.11 8.99
C ASP A 37 21.56 -13.58 8.98
N GLU A 38 21.60 -12.95 10.16
CA GLU A 38 21.71 -11.49 10.29
C GLU A 38 23.11 -11.01 9.91
N ALA A 39 24.15 -11.73 10.36
CA ALA A 39 25.54 -11.39 10.07
C ALA A 39 25.95 -11.70 8.61
N LYS A 40 25.40 -12.75 8.02
CA LYS A 40 25.70 -13.21 6.66
C LYS A 40 24.41 -13.47 5.88
N PRO A 41 23.73 -12.44 5.42
CA PRO A 41 22.50 -12.61 4.65
C PRO A 41 22.79 -13.40 3.37
N LYS A 42 22.02 -14.45 3.13
CA LYS A 42 22.13 -15.29 1.96
C LYS A 42 21.81 -14.50 0.70
N THR A 43 22.73 -14.51 -0.25
CA THR A 43 22.51 -13.91 -1.57
C THR A 43 21.69 -14.83 -2.44
N ILE A 44 20.59 -14.32 -2.98
CA ILE A 44 19.68 -15.07 -3.84
C ILE A 44 19.91 -14.66 -5.28
N LEU A 45 19.97 -15.64 -6.17
CA LEU A 45 20.16 -15.46 -7.59
C LEU A 45 18.82 -15.67 -8.31
N TYR A 46 18.39 -14.66 -9.05
CA TYR A 46 17.24 -14.75 -9.94
C TYR A 46 17.76 -14.90 -11.38
N PRO A 47 17.52 -16.05 -12.04
CA PRO A 47 17.99 -16.27 -13.40
C PRO A 47 17.33 -15.28 -14.36
N ARG A 48 18.12 -14.76 -15.30
CA ARG A 48 17.67 -13.88 -16.38
C ARG A 48 17.75 -14.64 -17.69
N ASP A 49 16.72 -14.50 -18.51
CA ASP A 49 16.71 -15.08 -19.86
C ASP A 49 16.94 -13.95 -20.88
N PRO A 50 18.13 -13.88 -21.48
CA PRO A 50 18.42 -12.87 -22.49
C PRO A 50 17.96 -13.27 -23.91
N SER A 51 17.31 -14.42 -24.08
CA SER A 51 16.91 -14.96 -25.39
C SER A 51 15.60 -14.38 -25.93
N LEU A 52 14.90 -13.52 -25.16
CA LEU A 52 13.65 -12.90 -25.59
C LEU A 52 13.89 -11.87 -26.69
N ASP A 53 13.22 -12.00 -27.81
CA ASP A 53 13.30 -11.12 -28.97
C ASP A 53 11.87 -10.65 -29.36
N PRO A 54 11.62 -9.34 -29.57
CA PRO A 54 12.56 -8.21 -29.51
C PRO A 54 12.89 -7.76 -28.09
N GLN A 55 14.12 -7.30 -27.89
CA GLN A 55 14.59 -6.82 -26.60
C GLN A 55 14.70 -5.29 -26.57
N LEU A 56 14.32 -4.68 -25.43
CA LEU A 56 14.62 -3.29 -25.14
C LEU A 56 16.09 -3.18 -24.69
N VAL A 57 16.89 -2.35 -25.35
CA VAL A 57 18.33 -2.17 -25.04
C VAL A 57 18.57 -0.82 -24.37
N TRP A 58 19.28 -0.82 -23.25
CA TRP A 58 19.74 0.37 -22.52
C TRP A 58 21.18 0.25 -22.11
N LYS A 59 21.81 1.39 -21.77
CA LYS A 59 23.20 1.42 -21.33
C LYS A 59 23.38 0.61 -20.05
N GLY A 60 24.27 -0.39 -20.08
CA GLY A 60 24.51 -1.30 -18.97
C GLY A 60 23.63 -2.54 -18.95
N LYS A 61 22.73 -2.74 -19.94
CA LYS A 61 21.92 -3.96 -20.04
C LYS A 61 22.77 -5.20 -20.25
N ASP A 62 23.78 -5.14 -21.12
CA ASP A 62 24.67 -6.27 -21.38
C ASP A 62 25.39 -6.75 -20.09
N GLU A 63 25.81 -5.81 -19.24
CA GLU A 63 26.42 -6.11 -17.96
C GLU A 63 25.39 -6.72 -16.99
N GLN A 64 24.15 -6.25 -17.04
CA GLN A 64 23.04 -6.74 -16.23
C GLN A 64 22.59 -8.12 -16.68
N ASP A 65 22.59 -8.41 -18.00
CA ASP A 65 22.21 -9.71 -18.57
C ASP A 65 23.31 -10.77 -18.41
N ALA A 66 24.57 -10.33 -18.39
CA ALA A 66 25.71 -11.21 -18.23
C ALA A 66 25.82 -11.85 -16.82
N LYS A 67 25.07 -11.35 -15.85
CA LYS A 67 25.10 -11.81 -14.46
C LYS A 67 23.69 -12.06 -13.95
N ASP A 68 23.52 -13.13 -13.18
CA ASP A 68 22.30 -13.34 -12.42
C ASP A 68 22.06 -12.16 -11.45
N LEU A 69 20.80 -11.79 -11.25
CA LEU A 69 20.44 -10.78 -10.26
C LEU A 69 20.73 -11.31 -8.85
N ALA A 70 21.74 -10.76 -8.20
CA ALA A 70 22.17 -11.12 -6.86
C ALA A 70 21.57 -10.12 -5.85
N VAL A 71 20.63 -10.56 -5.03
CA VAL A 71 19.96 -9.73 -4.03
C VAL A 71 20.13 -10.36 -2.65
N PRO A 72 20.64 -9.63 -1.65
CA PRO A 72 20.72 -10.15 -0.29
C PRO A 72 19.33 -10.22 0.35
N ALA A 73 18.99 -11.37 0.92
CA ALA A 73 17.79 -11.55 1.72
C ALA A 73 18.03 -11.08 3.15
N VAL A 74 17.67 -9.84 3.45
CA VAL A 74 17.87 -9.19 4.74
C VAL A 74 16.69 -9.49 5.66
N PRO A 75 16.88 -9.80 6.97
CA PRO A 75 15.77 -9.97 7.90
C PRO A 75 14.85 -8.75 8.00
N ILE A 76 13.56 -9.01 8.19
CA ILE A 76 12.54 -7.98 8.44
C ILE A 76 12.15 -8.03 9.91
N TYR A 77 12.10 -6.87 10.57
CA TYR A 77 11.74 -6.73 11.99
C TYR A 77 10.41 -6.02 12.17
N ILE A 78 9.59 -6.57 13.06
CA ILE A 78 8.37 -5.92 13.51
C ILE A 78 8.75 -4.81 14.50
N GLN A 79 8.43 -3.59 14.14
CA GLN A 79 8.58 -2.42 15.00
C GLN A 79 7.32 -2.14 15.80
N GLU A 80 6.14 -2.25 15.15
CA GLU A 80 4.85 -1.97 15.79
C GLU A 80 3.83 -3.04 15.43
N LYS A 81 2.94 -3.32 16.39
CA LYS A 81 1.73 -4.10 16.22
C LYS A 81 0.53 -3.20 16.48
N ILE A 82 -0.36 -3.11 15.51
CA ILE A 82 -1.51 -2.22 15.54
C ILE A 82 -2.78 -3.05 15.39
N HIS A 83 -3.70 -2.86 16.33
CA HIS A 83 -5.02 -3.49 16.32
C HIS A 83 -6.09 -2.40 16.42
N PRO A 84 -6.60 -1.84 15.33
CA PRO A 84 -7.49 -0.69 15.34
C PRO A 84 -8.76 -0.91 16.18
N GLN A 85 -9.38 -2.08 16.09
CA GLN A 85 -10.55 -2.41 16.91
C GLN A 85 -10.27 -2.28 18.41
N ALA A 86 -9.13 -2.82 18.87
CA ALA A 86 -8.77 -2.75 20.28
C ALA A 86 -8.52 -1.30 20.75
N VAL A 87 -7.93 -0.46 19.91
CA VAL A 87 -7.75 0.98 20.20
C VAL A 87 -9.11 1.65 20.34
N ILE A 88 -10.04 1.40 19.45
CA ILE A 88 -11.39 1.99 19.48
C ILE A 88 -12.18 1.48 20.69
N GLU A 89 -12.12 0.19 20.98
CA GLU A 89 -12.80 -0.40 22.14
C GLU A 89 -12.27 0.16 23.46
N ASN A 90 -10.96 0.40 23.57
CA ASN A 90 -10.36 1.05 24.74
C ASN A 90 -10.90 2.48 24.92
N VAL A 91 -10.96 3.27 23.84
CA VAL A 91 -11.53 4.63 23.89
C VAL A 91 -13.01 4.59 24.31
N ARG A 92 -13.79 3.64 23.80
CA ARG A 92 -15.20 3.44 24.19
C ARG A 92 -15.34 3.03 25.67
N ALA A 93 -14.50 2.16 26.15
CA ALA A 93 -14.54 1.69 27.55
C ALA A 93 -14.20 2.83 28.53
N GLU A 94 -13.28 3.71 28.17
CA GLU A 94 -12.93 4.90 28.97
C GLU A 94 -14.05 5.94 28.97
N ALA A 95 -14.65 6.22 27.82
CA ALA A 95 -15.80 7.14 27.72
C ALA A 95 -16.99 6.71 28.59
N LYS A 96 -17.20 5.38 28.77
CA LYS A 96 -18.25 4.85 29.67
C LYS A 96 -17.96 5.10 31.14
N LYS A 97 -16.70 5.12 31.55
CA LYS A 97 -16.33 5.27 32.98
C LYS A 97 -16.51 6.68 33.51
N ASP A 98 -16.43 7.68 32.65
CA ASP A 98 -16.35 9.09 33.06
C ASP A 98 -17.67 9.86 33.01
N LYS A 99 -18.79 9.31 32.46
CA LYS A 99 -20.05 10.05 32.28
C LYS A 99 -21.33 9.21 32.31
N PRO A 100 -22.45 9.76 32.87
CA PRO A 100 -23.78 9.12 32.81
C PRO A 100 -24.27 9.02 31.36
N GLU A 101 -25.11 8.00 31.07
CA GLU A 101 -25.54 7.56 29.75
C GLU A 101 -25.99 8.64 28.74
N ALA A 102 -26.54 9.75 29.20
CA ALA A 102 -27.01 10.84 28.33
C ALA A 102 -25.88 11.70 27.70
N GLN A 103 -24.68 11.69 28.27
CA GLN A 103 -23.50 12.40 27.73
C GLN A 103 -22.53 11.46 27.01
N ALA A 104 -22.66 10.16 27.16
CA ALA A 104 -21.83 9.17 26.48
C ALA A 104 -22.04 9.20 24.95
N SER A 105 -23.22 9.61 24.48
CA SER A 105 -23.50 9.71 23.04
C SER A 105 -22.73 10.82 22.32
N LEU A 106 -22.26 11.85 23.04
CA LEU A 106 -21.48 12.96 22.47
C LEU A 106 -19.99 12.65 22.28
N PHE A 107 -19.50 11.58 22.91
CA PHE A 107 -18.07 11.19 22.90
C PHE A 107 -17.85 9.83 22.21
N ALA A 108 -18.90 9.28 21.62
CA ALA A 108 -18.93 7.89 21.17
C ALA A 108 -18.34 7.68 19.77
N ASP A 109 -18.09 8.75 19.03
CA ASP A 109 -17.79 8.61 17.60
C ASP A 109 -16.31 8.80 17.28
N PHE A 110 -15.49 7.81 17.55
CA PHE A 110 -14.18 7.69 16.91
C PHE A 110 -14.41 7.37 15.42
N ASN A 111 -13.94 8.21 14.53
CA ASN A 111 -14.14 8.10 13.07
C ASN A 111 -15.62 8.03 12.61
N GLY A 112 -16.53 8.67 13.32
CA GLY A 112 -17.96 8.61 12.99
C GLY A 112 -18.60 7.23 13.22
N ILE A 113 -17.96 6.37 14.01
CA ILE A 113 -18.49 5.09 14.45
C ILE A 113 -19.35 5.33 15.68
N LYS A 114 -20.67 5.24 15.54
CA LYS A 114 -21.57 5.43 16.66
C LYS A 114 -21.34 4.39 17.76
N PHE A 115 -21.63 4.77 19.00
CA PHE A 115 -21.46 3.87 20.14
C PHE A 115 -22.28 2.57 20.03
N GLU A 116 -23.42 2.64 19.34
CA GLU A 116 -24.33 1.53 19.12
C GLU A 116 -23.87 0.58 18.00
N ASP A 117 -22.94 1.02 17.14
CA ASP A 117 -22.47 0.21 16.03
C ASP A 117 -21.63 -0.96 16.53
N LEU A 118 -21.90 -2.13 16.00
CA LEU A 118 -21.04 -3.29 16.19
C LEU A 118 -19.78 -3.11 15.34
N ILE A 119 -18.64 -3.06 15.99
CA ILE A 119 -17.33 -2.96 15.33
C ILE A 119 -16.81 -4.35 15.05
N ASP A 120 -16.39 -4.59 13.83
CA ASP A 120 -15.87 -5.88 13.40
C ASP A 120 -14.68 -5.70 12.44
N PHE A 121 -14.01 -6.78 12.12
CA PHE A 121 -13.03 -6.88 11.02
C PHE A 121 -13.03 -8.30 10.49
N TYR A 122 -12.60 -8.49 9.23
CA TYR A 122 -12.53 -9.83 8.67
C TYR A 122 -11.31 -10.57 9.19
N GLN A 123 -11.53 -11.73 9.79
CA GLN A 123 -10.47 -12.63 10.21
C GLN A 123 -10.00 -13.46 9.02
N HIS A 124 -8.69 -13.47 8.81
CA HIS A 124 -8.05 -14.36 7.86
C HIS A 124 -7.54 -15.61 8.58
N GLN A 125 -7.37 -16.69 7.83
CA GLN A 125 -6.84 -17.94 8.37
C GLN A 125 -5.48 -17.70 9.04
N GLN A 126 -5.19 -18.47 10.10
CA GLN A 126 -3.91 -18.53 10.82
C GLN A 126 -3.50 -17.20 11.50
N ASN A 127 -4.49 -16.43 11.94
CA ASN A 127 -4.24 -15.15 12.62
C ASN A 127 -3.35 -14.19 11.81
N TRP A 128 -3.54 -14.15 10.50
CA TRP A 128 -2.82 -13.27 9.61
C TRP A 128 -2.90 -11.82 10.09
N SER A 129 -1.76 -11.13 10.16
CA SER A 129 -1.68 -9.67 10.27
C SER A 129 -1.18 -9.10 8.95
N ASN A 130 -1.83 -8.06 8.47
CA ASN A 130 -1.38 -7.32 7.30
C ASN A 130 -0.07 -6.59 7.62
N ARG A 131 0.70 -6.20 6.61
CA ARG A 131 2.08 -5.74 6.83
C ARG A 131 2.37 -4.44 6.07
N MET A 132 2.97 -3.49 6.78
CA MET A 132 3.48 -2.24 6.25
C MET A 132 4.98 -2.19 6.49
N ILE A 133 5.80 -2.18 5.43
CA ILE A 133 7.23 -2.43 5.55
C ILE A 133 8.02 -1.24 5.00
N LEU A 134 8.87 -0.66 5.86
CA LEU A 134 9.84 0.37 5.48
C LEU A 134 11.08 -0.29 4.88
N GLY A 135 11.39 0.05 3.64
CA GLY A 135 12.61 -0.42 3.00
C GLY A 135 12.58 -0.37 1.48
N ASP A 136 13.70 -0.68 0.87
CA ASP A 136 13.80 -0.86 -0.57
C ASP A 136 12.98 -2.08 -1.01
N SER A 137 12.08 -1.88 -1.96
CA SER A 137 11.13 -2.91 -2.38
C SER A 137 11.81 -4.16 -2.94
N LEU A 138 12.96 -4.05 -3.59
CA LEU A 138 13.72 -5.20 -4.09
C LEU A 138 14.22 -6.07 -2.93
N LEU A 139 14.82 -5.45 -1.91
CA LEU A 139 15.33 -6.15 -0.73
C LEU A 139 14.18 -6.77 0.09
N VAL A 140 13.11 -6.01 0.27
CA VAL A 140 11.93 -6.47 1.03
C VAL A 140 11.26 -7.64 0.30
N MET A 141 10.97 -7.52 -0.99
CA MET A 141 10.35 -8.59 -1.77
C MET A 141 11.20 -9.87 -1.79
N THR A 142 12.53 -9.72 -1.91
CA THR A 142 13.46 -10.86 -1.82
C THR A 142 13.39 -11.52 -0.45
N SER A 143 13.34 -10.72 0.62
CA SER A 143 13.24 -11.24 1.98
C SER A 143 11.89 -11.93 2.24
N LEU A 144 10.81 -11.38 1.72
CA LEU A 144 9.48 -12.01 1.76
C LEU A 144 9.47 -13.37 1.03
N ALA A 145 10.12 -13.44 -0.13
CA ALA A 145 10.21 -14.69 -0.89
C ALA A 145 11.01 -15.75 -0.16
N GLU A 146 12.20 -15.41 0.35
CA GLU A 146 13.20 -16.35 0.83
C GLU A 146 13.14 -16.64 2.33
N LYS A 147 12.87 -15.63 3.14
CA LYS A 147 12.82 -15.75 4.60
C LYS A 147 11.41 -16.06 5.11
N GLU A 148 10.41 -15.53 4.45
CA GLU A 148 9.01 -15.63 4.89
C GLU A 148 8.20 -16.68 4.10
N GLY A 149 8.81 -17.31 3.07
CA GLY A 149 8.15 -18.36 2.27
C GLY A 149 7.00 -17.89 1.41
N LEU A 150 6.99 -16.61 1.01
CA LEU A 150 5.90 -16.02 0.22
C LEU A 150 6.09 -16.16 -1.30
N LYS A 151 7.10 -16.88 -1.76
CA LYS A 151 7.26 -17.23 -3.17
C LYS A 151 6.04 -17.98 -3.69
N GLY A 152 5.44 -17.48 -4.78
CA GLY A 152 4.23 -18.06 -5.36
C GLY A 152 2.97 -17.94 -4.49
N LYS A 153 2.88 -16.95 -3.59
CA LYS A 153 1.73 -16.76 -2.68
C LYS A 153 0.94 -15.46 -2.91
N VAL A 154 1.49 -14.52 -3.66
CA VAL A 154 0.84 -13.24 -3.96
C VAL A 154 -0.08 -13.40 -5.16
N GLN A 155 -1.34 -13.00 -5.03
CA GLN A 155 -2.31 -13.10 -6.11
C GLN A 155 -2.30 -11.88 -7.03
N MET A 156 -2.00 -10.70 -6.49
CA MET A 156 -1.93 -9.47 -7.24
C MET A 156 -0.75 -8.62 -6.76
N VAL A 157 0.03 -8.10 -7.71
CA VAL A 157 1.00 -7.03 -7.48
C VAL A 157 0.49 -5.78 -8.18
N PHE A 158 0.40 -4.67 -7.44
CA PHE A 158 0.10 -3.36 -7.99
C PHE A 158 1.31 -2.46 -7.76
N LEU A 159 1.96 -2.02 -8.83
CA LEU A 159 3.17 -1.21 -8.79
C LEU A 159 2.87 0.18 -9.38
N ASP A 160 3.05 1.23 -8.57
CA ASP A 160 2.99 2.63 -9.00
C ASP A 160 4.40 3.26 -8.88
N PRO A 161 5.33 2.95 -9.81
CA PRO A 161 6.71 3.41 -9.72
C PRO A 161 6.80 4.89 -10.08
N PRO A 162 7.90 5.59 -9.72
CA PRO A 162 8.18 6.89 -10.30
C PRO A 162 8.11 6.82 -11.82
N TYR A 163 7.41 7.76 -12.47
CA TYR A 163 7.12 7.68 -13.93
C TYR A 163 8.31 7.96 -14.84
N GLY A 164 9.50 8.11 -14.29
CA GLY A 164 10.68 8.40 -15.08
C GLY A 164 10.84 9.87 -15.48
N ILE A 165 10.04 10.77 -14.92
CA ILE A 165 10.10 12.22 -15.11
C ILE A 165 10.94 12.89 -14.03
N LYS A 166 11.32 14.15 -14.23
CA LYS A 166 12.20 14.92 -13.36
C LYS A 166 11.82 14.81 -11.89
N PHE A 167 12.86 14.64 -11.08
CA PHE A 167 12.84 14.53 -9.65
C PHE A 167 12.20 15.75 -8.95
N GLY A 168 11.57 15.54 -7.82
CA GLY A 168 11.05 16.57 -6.92
C GLY A 168 9.54 16.57 -6.77
N SER A 169 8.82 16.23 -7.82
CA SER A 169 7.35 16.24 -7.80
C SER A 169 6.69 14.95 -7.28
N ASN A 170 7.45 13.86 -7.15
CA ASN A 170 6.90 12.54 -6.86
C ASN A 170 6.93 12.14 -5.38
N TRP A 171 7.64 12.88 -4.52
CA TRP A 171 7.77 12.54 -3.11
C TRP A 171 7.37 13.65 -2.18
N GLN A 172 6.54 13.33 -1.23
CA GLN A 172 6.15 14.25 -0.16
C GLN A 172 7.20 14.22 0.96
N VAL A 173 7.75 15.36 1.30
CA VAL A 173 8.85 15.50 2.27
C VAL A 173 8.34 15.60 3.71
N SER A 174 7.12 16.04 3.90
CA SER A 174 6.52 16.24 5.21
C SER A 174 5.03 15.96 5.17
N THR A 175 4.49 15.45 6.25
CA THR A 175 3.03 15.29 6.39
C THR A 175 2.29 16.63 6.36
N ARG A 176 2.96 17.74 6.62
CA ARG A 176 2.36 19.10 6.61
C ARG A 176 2.20 19.71 5.22
N LYS A 177 3.00 19.31 4.24
CA LYS A 177 3.06 19.95 2.94
C LYS A 177 2.98 18.92 1.82
N ARG A 178 1.88 18.95 1.08
CA ARG A 178 1.64 18.06 -0.06
C ARG A 178 2.40 18.49 -1.31
N ASP A 179 2.42 19.81 -1.59
CA ASP A 179 2.98 20.32 -2.83
C ASP A 179 4.51 20.44 -2.73
N VAL A 180 5.21 19.75 -3.59
CA VAL A 180 6.68 19.73 -3.69
C VAL A 180 7.07 20.53 -4.94
N LYS A 181 8.00 21.45 -4.79
CA LYS A 181 8.53 22.24 -5.92
C LYS A 181 10.00 21.90 -6.15
N ASP A 182 10.33 21.59 -7.40
CA ASP A 182 11.72 21.38 -7.80
C ASP A 182 12.60 22.61 -7.45
N ALA A 183 13.83 22.33 -7.02
CA ALA A 183 14.86 23.31 -6.69
C ALA A 183 14.63 24.12 -5.40
N LYS A 184 13.69 23.76 -4.52
CA LYS A 184 13.61 24.31 -3.18
C LYS A 184 14.26 23.40 -2.15
N ALA A 185 15.19 23.90 -1.35
CA ALA A 185 15.90 23.15 -0.33
C ALA A 185 14.99 22.55 0.76
N GLU A 186 13.87 23.22 1.05
CA GLU A 186 12.86 22.77 2.00
C GLU A 186 12.01 21.62 1.49
N ASP A 187 11.98 21.40 0.16
CA ASP A 187 11.23 20.36 -0.53
C ASP A 187 12.11 19.17 -0.96
N ALA A 188 13.40 19.15 -0.60
CA ALA A 188 14.29 18.03 -0.88
C ALA A 188 14.06 16.85 0.07
N THR A 189 14.09 15.62 -0.45
CA THR A 189 13.93 14.41 0.39
C THR A 189 15.03 14.33 1.45
N ARG A 190 14.68 13.86 2.64
CA ARG A 190 15.60 13.76 3.79
C ARG A 190 15.81 12.33 4.28
N GLN A 191 15.41 11.36 3.47
CA GLN A 191 15.41 9.95 3.88
C GLN A 191 16.40 9.13 3.06
N PRO A 192 17.28 8.34 3.72
CA PRO A 192 18.38 7.64 3.05
C PRO A 192 17.87 6.58 2.06
N GLU A 193 16.77 5.92 2.38
CA GLU A 193 16.17 4.91 1.53
C GLU A 193 15.64 5.53 0.22
N GLN A 194 15.05 6.71 0.31
CA GLN A 194 14.59 7.47 -0.87
C GLN A 194 15.77 7.97 -1.71
N ILE A 195 16.83 8.43 -1.06
CA ILE A 195 18.03 8.91 -1.76
C ILE A 195 18.68 7.78 -2.53
N LYS A 196 18.81 6.61 -1.92
CA LYS A 196 19.33 5.42 -2.59
C LYS A 196 18.45 5.04 -3.77
N ALA A 197 17.15 4.92 -3.56
CA ALA A 197 16.21 4.62 -4.63
C ALA A 197 16.30 5.65 -5.76
N PHE A 198 16.45 6.93 -5.42
CA PHE A 198 16.65 8.01 -6.39
C PHE A 198 17.95 7.88 -7.16
N ARG A 199 19.08 7.73 -6.47
CA ARG A 199 20.39 7.61 -7.10
C ARG A 199 20.45 6.39 -8.03
N ASP A 200 19.95 5.26 -7.60
CA ASP A 200 19.91 4.02 -8.37
C ASP A 200 18.98 4.16 -9.59
N THR A 201 17.91 4.93 -9.47
CA THR A 201 16.94 5.16 -10.55
C THR A 201 17.41 6.20 -11.57
N TRP A 202 18.24 7.21 -11.17
CA TRP A 202 18.46 8.40 -11.99
C TRP A 202 19.91 8.69 -12.39
N ARG A 203 20.87 7.94 -11.89
CA ARG A 203 22.29 8.17 -12.17
C ARG A 203 22.61 8.28 -13.67
N LEU A 204 21.98 7.46 -14.49
CA LEU A 204 22.07 7.46 -15.95
C LEU A 204 20.73 7.80 -16.63
N GLY A 205 19.85 8.50 -15.93
CA GLY A 205 18.51 8.82 -16.42
C GLY A 205 17.66 7.56 -16.68
N ILE A 206 16.97 7.53 -17.82
CA ILE A 206 16.07 6.44 -18.20
C ILE A 206 16.75 5.05 -18.17
N HIS A 207 18.05 4.97 -18.41
CA HIS A 207 18.78 3.71 -18.40
C HIS A 207 18.84 3.08 -17.00
N SER A 208 19.15 3.86 -15.97
CA SER A 208 19.12 3.40 -14.59
C SER A 208 17.68 3.06 -14.15
N TYR A 209 16.71 3.87 -14.58
CA TYR A 209 15.30 3.63 -14.31
C TYR A 209 14.81 2.27 -14.83
N LEU A 210 15.14 1.94 -16.06
CA LEU A 210 14.75 0.64 -16.64
C LEU A 210 15.43 -0.52 -15.92
N ALA A 211 16.72 -0.39 -15.59
CA ALA A 211 17.43 -1.41 -14.82
C ALA A 211 16.80 -1.61 -13.42
N TYR A 212 16.52 -0.52 -12.73
CA TYR A 212 15.86 -0.50 -11.43
C TYR A 212 14.48 -1.17 -11.46
N LEU A 213 13.65 -0.84 -12.44
CA LEU A 213 12.31 -1.38 -12.57
C LEU A 213 12.33 -2.86 -12.95
N ARG A 214 13.24 -3.26 -13.85
CA ARG A 214 13.41 -4.67 -14.25
C ARG A 214 13.66 -5.59 -13.06
N ASP A 215 14.60 -5.25 -12.21
CA ASP A 215 14.97 -6.09 -11.07
C ASP A 215 13.78 -6.28 -10.10
N ARG A 216 12.98 -5.26 -9.92
CA ARG A 216 11.76 -5.34 -9.09
C ARG A 216 10.66 -6.14 -9.73
N LEU A 217 10.46 -6.02 -11.02
CA LEU A 217 9.47 -6.82 -11.76
C LEU A 217 9.84 -8.30 -11.77
N VAL A 218 11.13 -8.64 -11.91
CA VAL A 218 11.62 -10.03 -11.83
C VAL A 218 11.28 -10.61 -10.45
N THR A 219 11.59 -9.90 -9.38
CA THR A 219 11.30 -10.35 -8.01
C THR A 219 9.80 -10.42 -7.73
N ALA A 220 9.02 -9.46 -8.21
CA ALA A 220 7.56 -9.46 -8.09
C ALA A 220 6.93 -10.66 -8.79
N ARG A 221 7.42 -11.02 -9.99
CA ARG A 221 6.98 -12.23 -10.72
C ARG A 221 7.20 -13.52 -9.92
N GLU A 222 8.32 -13.62 -9.20
CA GLU A 222 8.61 -14.78 -8.36
C GLU A 222 7.62 -14.93 -7.19
N LEU A 223 7.14 -13.80 -6.65
CA LEU A 223 6.15 -13.80 -5.57
C LEU A 223 4.75 -14.18 -6.03
N LEU A 224 4.40 -13.94 -7.31
CA LEU A 224 3.07 -14.20 -7.85
C LEU A 224 2.74 -15.70 -7.89
N THR A 225 1.48 -16.02 -7.58
CA THR A 225 0.89 -17.33 -7.87
C THR A 225 0.81 -17.55 -9.38
N GLU A 226 0.63 -18.79 -9.84
CA GLU A 226 0.44 -19.08 -11.28
C GLU A 226 -0.84 -18.44 -11.85
N THR A 227 -1.84 -18.18 -10.99
CA THR A 227 -3.07 -17.49 -11.38
C THR A 227 -2.99 -15.97 -11.19
N GLY A 228 -1.82 -15.46 -10.75
CA GLY A 228 -1.63 -14.08 -10.31
C GLY A 228 -1.45 -13.08 -11.44
N SER A 229 -1.69 -11.83 -11.10
CA SER A 229 -1.60 -10.68 -12.02
C SER A 229 -0.67 -9.59 -11.49
N CYS A 230 0.05 -8.95 -12.40
CA CYS A 230 0.87 -7.77 -12.15
C CYS A 230 0.29 -6.57 -12.90
N PHE A 231 0.05 -5.49 -12.18
CA PHE A 231 -0.36 -4.20 -12.71
C PHE A 231 0.73 -3.16 -12.48
N VAL A 232 1.12 -2.46 -13.53
CA VAL A 232 2.09 -1.36 -13.44
C VAL A 232 1.43 -0.09 -13.96
N GLN A 233 1.32 0.90 -13.08
CA GLN A 233 0.81 2.22 -13.41
C GLN A 233 1.93 3.09 -13.98
N ILE A 234 1.67 3.80 -15.08
CA ILE A 234 2.69 4.62 -15.75
C ILE A 234 2.05 5.76 -16.58
N GLY A 235 2.77 6.86 -16.74
CA GLY A 235 2.39 7.95 -17.63
C GLY A 235 2.69 7.68 -19.11
N ASP A 236 2.15 8.51 -19.98
CA ASP A 236 2.30 8.41 -21.45
C ASP A 236 3.76 8.55 -21.91
N GLU A 237 4.60 9.26 -21.16
CA GLU A 237 6.00 9.50 -21.51
C GLU A 237 6.82 8.19 -21.62
N ASN A 238 6.57 7.23 -20.74
CA ASN A 238 7.39 6.01 -20.63
C ASN A 238 6.59 4.70 -20.74
N VAL A 239 5.29 4.75 -21.05
CA VAL A 239 4.44 3.55 -21.17
C VAL A 239 4.99 2.52 -22.16
N HIS A 240 5.55 2.99 -23.29
CA HIS A 240 6.13 2.14 -24.32
C HIS A 240 7.39 1.40 -23.87
N LEU A 241 8.23 2.05 -23.05
CA LEU A 241 9.45 1.46 -22.49
C LEU A 241 9.10 0.44 -21.40
N VAL A 242 8.20 0.80 -20.50
CA VAL A 242 7.76 -0.09 -19.42
C VAL A 242 6.99 -1.29 -19.98
N ARG A 243 6.19 -1.11 -21.05
CA ARG A 243 5.55 -2.20 -21.76
C ARG A 243 6.57 -3.20 -22.30
N SER A 244 7.58 -2.72 -23.03
CA SER A 244 8.64 -3.58 -23.58
C SER A 244 9.44 -4.28 -22.49
N LEU A 245 9.66 -3.61 -21.35
CA LEU A 245 10.32 -4.20 -20.18
C LEU A 245 9.48 -5.32 -19.55
N MET A 246 8.16 -5.14 -19.48
CA MET A 246 7.25 -6.18 -18.96
C MET A 246 7.13 -7.36 -19.94
N ASP A 247 7.15 -7.12 -21.24
CA ASP A 247 7.24 -8.19 -22.26
C ASP A 247 8.50 -9.04 -22.05
N GLU A 248 9.63 -8.42 -21.70
CA GLU A 248 10.89 -9.10 -21.41
C GLU A 248 10.83 -9.91 -20.09
N VAL A 249 10.19 -9.38 -19.05
CA VAL A 249 10.17 -10.03 -17.73
C VAL A 249 9.09 -11.12 -17.65
N PHE A 250 7.90 -10.86 -18.14
CA PHE A 250 6.75 -11.77 -18.03
C PHE A 250 6.55 -12.68 -19.25
N GLY A 251 7.10 -12.30 -20.40
CA GLY A 251 6.80 -12.84 -21.71
C GLY A 251 5.69 -12.06 -22.41
N ALA A 252 5.87 -11.80 -23.72
CA ALA A 252 4.88 -11.07 -24.51
C ALA A 252 3.52 -11.80 -24.58
N GLU A 253 3.53 -13.12 -24.48
CA GLU A 253 2.34 -13.97 -24.42
C GLU A 253 1.54 -13.79 -23.12
N SER A 254 2.17 -13.33 -22.06
CA SER A 254 1.53 -13.06 -20.75
C SER A 254 0.84 -11.70 -20.68
N TYR A 255 0.93 -10.90 -21.74
CA TYR A 255 0.25 -9.62 -21.83
C TYR A 255 -1.27 -9.79 -21.91
N VAL A 256 -1.98 -9.05 -21.05
CA VAL A 256 -3.44 -9.06 -21.02
C VAL A 256 -4.01 -7.81 -21.69
N SER A 257 -3.68 -6.63 -21.13
CA SER A 257 -4.23 -5.37 -21.64
C SER A 257 -3.41 -4.16 -21.22
N ILE A 258 -3.52 -3.10 -21.99
CA ILE A 258 -3.24 -1.74 -21.56
C ILE A 258 -4.58 -1.07 -21.21
N ILE A 259 -4.69 -0.58 -20.00
CA ILE A 259 -5.88 0.09 -19.51
C ILE A 259 -5.60 1.59 -19.48
N ASN A 260 -6.44 2.34 -20.15
CA ASN A 260 -6.42 3.80 -20.17
C ASN A 260 -7.40 4.33 -19.12
N TYR A 261 -6.92 5.14 -18.19
CA TYR A 261 -7.82 5.69 -17.18
C TYR A 261 -7.67 7.22 -17.07
N LYS A 262 -8.78 7.89 -16.80
CA LYS A 262 -8.85 9.33 -16.73
C LYS A 262 -8.36 9.82 -15.36
N LYS A 263 -7.31 10.67 -15.37
CA LYS A 263 -6.68 11.23 -14.16
C LYS A 263 -7.21 12.62 -13.82
N THR A 264 -7.47 13.44 -14.82
CA THR A 264 -7.88 14.84 -14.64
C THR A 264 -8.88 15.27 -15.74
N SER A 265 -9.63 16.33 -15.47
CA SER A 265 -10.57 16.91 -16.44
C SER A 265 -9.93 17.77 -17.52
N GLY A 266 -8.61 17.91 -17.52
CA GLY A 266 -7.86 18.71 -18.48
C GLY A 266 -7.24 19.97 -17.82
N GLN A 267 -6.09 20.37 -18.36
CA GLN A 267 -5.39 21.61 -18.00
C GLN A 267 -4.98 22.31 -19.30
N THR A 268 -4.83 23.62 -19.25
CA THR A 268 -4.33 24.38 -20.39
C THR A 268 -2.89 23.95 -20.72
N ALA A 269 -2.67 23.45 -21.91
CA ALA A 269 -1.37 23.01 -22.41
C ALA A 269 -1.05 23.69 -23.75
N LYS A 270 0.25 23.76 -24.07
CA LYS A 270 0.70 24.33 -25.37
C LYS A 270 0.23 23.49 -26.58
N TYR A 271 0.16 22.16 -26.36
CA TYR A 271 -0.35 21.19 -27.32
C TYR A 271 -1.57 20.45 -26.74
N LEU A 272 -1.73 19.18 -26.99
CA LEU A 272 -2.79 18.39 -26.36
C LEU A 272 -2.54 18.23 -24.86
N SER A 273 -3.58 18.41 -24.07
CA SER A 273 -3.52 18.13 -22.62
C SER A 273 -3.49 16.63 -22.36
N VAL A 274 -2.52 16.19 -21.58
CA VAL A 274 -2.49 14.80 -21.11
C VAL A 274 -3.47 14.69 -19.93
N THR A 275 -4.55 13.95 -20.14
CA THR A 275 -5.63 13.78 -19.15
C THR A 275 -5.72 12.37 -18.59
N THR A 276 -4.93 11.44 -19.13
CA THR A 276 -4.97 10.01 -18.84
C THR A 276 -3.60 9.48 -18.45
N ASP A 277 -3.59 8.46 -17.60
CA ASP A 277 -2.43 7.60 -17.37
C ASP A 277 -2.82 6.16 -17.75
N TYR A 278 -1.86 5.25 -17.71
CA TYR A 278 -2.02 3.88 -18.17
C TYR A 278 -1.71 2.87 -17.07
N ILE A 279 -2.39 1.73 -17.14
CA ILE A 279 -2.04 0.54 -16.39
C ILE A 279 -1.68 -0.57 -17.36
N LEU A 280 -0.51 -1.12 -17.23
CA LEU A 280 -0.07 -2.31 -17.95
C LEU A 280 -0.42 -3.54 -17.12
N TRP A 281 -1.19 -4.45 -17.71
CA TRP A 281 -1.66 -5.67 -17.04
C TRP A 281 -1.03 -6.90 -17.67
N TYR A 282 -0.36 -7.70 -16.84
CA TYR A 282 0.24 -8.99 -17.20
C TYR A 282 -0.20 -10.08 -16.24
N GLY A 283 -0.46 -11.26 -16.75
CA GLY A 283 -0.58 -12.47 -15.94
C GLY A 283 0.78 -13.11 -15.70
N LYS A 284 0.96 -13.88 -14.63
CA LYS A 284 2.12 -14.76 -14.52
C LYS A 284 2.06 -15.92 -15.50
N ASN A 285 0.88 -16.51 -15.63
CA ASN A 285 0.54 -17.53 -16.63
C ASN A 285 -0.85 -17.20 -17.18
N ILE A 286 -0.91 -16.80 -18.44
CA ILE A 286 -2.14 -16.31 -19.07
C ILE A 286 -3.24 -17.37 -19.10
N ASP A 287 -2.88 -18.65 -19.30
CA ASP A 287 -3.84 -19.74 -19.41
C ASP A 287 -4.49 -20.12 -18.06
N GLN A 288 -3.85 -19.76 -16.95
CA GLN A 288 -4.32 -20.06 -15.59
C GLN A 288 -4.78 -18.80 -14.86
N MET A 289 -4.60 -17.62 -15.43
CA MET A 289 -4.85 -16.35 -14.78
C MET A 289 -6.30 -16.25 -14.27
N LYS A 290 -6.45 -15.81 -13.01
CA LYS A 290 -7.76 -15.54 -12.43
C LYS A 290 -8.33 -14.26 -13.05
N TYR A 291 -9.54 -14.35 -13.60
CA TYR A 291 -10.28 -13.21 -14.13
C TYR A 291 -11.74 -13.23 -13.69
N ARG A 292 -12.25 -12.11 -13.24
CA ARG A 292 -13.63 -11.84 -12.86
C ARG A 292 -14.13 -10.64 -13.68
N PRO A 293 -15.06 -10.81 -14.63
CA PRO A 293 -15.59 -9.67 -15.38
C PRO A 293 -16.33 -8.72 -14.42
N LEU A 294 -16.08 -7.44 -14.58
CA LEU A 294 -16.83 -6.38 -13.93
C LEU A 294 -17.82 -5.77 -14.92
N TYR A 295 -18.93 -5.26 -14.41
CA TYR A 295 -20.03 -4.77 -15.21
C TYR A 295 -20.40 -3.34 -14.84
N ARG A 296 -20.78 -2.55 -15.84
CA ARG A 296 -21.40 -1.23 -15.66
C ARG A 296 -22.88 -1.30 -16.03
N GLU A 297 -23.68 -0.48 -15.40
CA GLU A 297 -25.09 -0.32 -15.76
C GLU A 297 -25.19 0.37 -17.13
N LYS A 298 -26.11 -0.14 -18.00
CA LYS A 298 -26.42 0.48 -19.28
C LYS A 298 -27.23 1.75 -19.06
N SER A 299 -26.80 2.81 -19.69
CA SER A 299 -27.52 4.07 -19.75
C SER A 299 -27.97 4.37 -21.18
N LEU A 300 -29.20 4.80 -21.39
CA LEU A 300 -29.73 5.07 -22.75
C LEU A 300 -28.99 6.20 -23.45
N GLU A 301 -28.53 7.20 -22.72
CA GLU A 301 -27.74 8.32 -23.23
C GLU A 301 -26.22 8.06 -23.17
N GLY A 302 -25.79 6.98 -22.52
CA GLY A 302 -24.41 6.63 -22.29
C GLY A 302 -23.95 5.36 -22.96
N GLU A 303 -22.93 4.77 -22.36
CA GLU A 303 -22.31 3.55 -22.87
C GLU A 303 -23.27 2.35 -22.75
N GLY A 304 -23.25 1.50 -23.77
CA GLY A 304 -23.99 0.24 -23.83
C GLY A 304 -25.50 0.37 -24.12
N GLY A 305 -26.10 1.55 -23.98
CA GLY A 305 -27.54 1.77 -24.12
C GLY A 305 -28.00 2.41 -25.43
N GLY A 306 -27.16 3.07 -26.20
CA GLY A 306 -27.53 3.88 -27.35
C GLY A 306 -28.23 3.13 -28.53
N MET A 307 -28.15 1.80 -28.54
CA MET A 307 -28.89 0.99 -29.51
C MET A 307 -30.33 0.68 -29.10
N TYR A 308 -30.73 0.95 -27.86
CA TYR A 308 -32.05 0.71 -27.32
C TYR A 308 -32.99 1.88 -27.60
N GLN A 309 -33.58 1.88 -28.79
CA GLN A 309 -34.32 3.01 -29.37
C GLN A 309 -35.83 2.80 -29.38
N PHE A 310 -36.33 1.68 -28.93
CA PHE A 310 -37.75 1.31 -28.99
C PHE A 310 -38.29 1.06 -27.60
N VAL A 311 -39.61 1.29 -27.46
CA VAL A 311 -40.35 0.99 -26.24
C VAL A 311 -41.57 0.14 -26.60
N GLU A 312 -41.86 -0.83 -25.73
CA GLU A 312 -43.11 -1.57 -25.67
C GLU A 312 -43.89 -1.07 -24.48
N LEU A 313 -45.05 -0.49 -24.71
CA LEU A 313 -45.96 0.02 -23.69
C LEU A 313 -46.75 -1.13 -23.01
N PRO A 314 -47.34 -0.93 -21.84
CA PRO A 314 -48.12 -1.94 -21.14
C PRO A 314 -49.31 -2.50 -21.93
N ASN A 315 -49.86 -1.70 -22.85
CA ASN A 315 -50.93 -2.11 -23.76
C ASN A 315 -50.44 -3.00 -24.94
N GLY A 316 -49.13 -3.28 -25.02
CA GLY A 316 -48.50 -4.05 -26.11
C GLY A 316 -48.10 -3.23 -27.35
N GLU A 317 -48.38 -1.94 -27.36
CA GLU A 317 -47.95 -1.04 -28.44
C GLU A 317 -46.44 -0.89 -28.47
N ARG A 318 -45.83 -1.00 -29.66
CA ARG A 318 -44.40 -0.88 -29.88
C ARG A 318 -44.11 0.32 -30.78
N ARG A 319 -43.27 1.24 -30.28
CA ARG A 319 -42.85 2.45 -31.01
C ARG A 319 -41.41 2.84 -30.70
N ARG A 320 -40.88 3.82 -31.42
CA ARG A 320 -39.61 4.43 -31.06
C ARG A 320 -39.75 5.29 -29.79
N LEU A 321 -38.69 5.35 -29.01
CA LEU A 321 -38.55 6.31 -27.93
C LEU A 321 -38.46 7.74 -28.48
N SER A 322 -39.09 8.69 -27.82
CA SER A 322 -38.85 10.10 -28.05
C SER A 322 -37.50 10.53 -27.42
N ALA A 323 -36.99 11.69 -27.80
CA ALA A 323 -35.77 12.24 -27.21
C ALA A 323 -35.93 12.50 -25.68
N GLU A 324 -37.12 12.96 -25.28
CA GLU A 324 -37.45 13.23 -23.88
C GLU A 324 -37.52 11.92 -23.07
N GLU A 325 -38.11 10.86 -23.59
CA GLU A 325 -38.20 9.55 -22.97
C GLU A 325 -36.82 8.87 -22.88
N SER A 326 -35.97 9.09 -23.87
CA SER A 326 -34.59 8.60 -23.85
C SER A 326 -33.78 9.28 -22.73
N ALA A 327 -33.96 10.59 -22.56
CA ALA A 327 -33.30 11.37 -21.51
C ALA A 327 -33.87 11.09 -20.11
N ASN A 328 -35.17 10.83 -20.02
CA ASN A 328 -35.83 10.59 -18.75
C ASN A 328 -36.84 9.43 -18.83
N GLN A 329 -36.38 8.25 -18.50
CA GLN A 329 -37.20 7.02 -18.53
C GLN A 329 -38.40 7.05 -17.59
N LYS A 330 -38.41 7.90 -16.54
CA LYS A 330 -39.50 8.03 -15.58
C LYS A 330 -40.80 8.61 -16.19
N ILE A 331 -40.73 9.15 -17.42
CA ILE A 331 -41.87 9.65 -18.17
C ILE A 331 -42.71 8.50 -18.77
N LEU A 332 -42.09 7.32 -18.97
CA LEU A 332 -42.75 6.18 -19.52
C LEU A 332 -43.75 5.59 -18.51
N PRO A 333 -44.93 5.10 -18.96
CA PRO A 333 -45.86 4.41 -18.10
C PRO A 333 -45.25 3.19 -17.39
N ASP A 334 -45.64 2.96 -16.16
CA ASP A 334 -45.19 1.78 -15.41
C ASP A 334 -45.46 0.49 -16.17
N GLY A 335 -44.47 -0.40 -16.23
CA GLY A 335 -44.57 -1.65 -16.99
C GLY A 335 -44.08 -1.52 -18.46
N SER A 336 -43.70 -0.33 -18.92
CA SER A 336 -43.06 -0.16 -20.23
C SER A 336 -41.71 -0.86 -20.31
N ARG A 337 -41.38 -1.44 -21.47
CA ARG A 337 -40.13 -2.17 -21.71
C ARG A 337 -39.34 -1.58 -22.84
N ILE A 338 -38.18 -1.07 -22.54
CA ILE A 338 -37.28 -0.52 -23.56
C ILE A 338 -36.54 -1.67 -24.25
N TYR A 339 -36.43 -1.62 -25.57
CA TYR A 339 -35.79 -2.69 -26.33
C TYR A 339 -35.03 -2.21 -27.54
N ARG A 340 -34.19 -3.10 -28.03
CA ARG A 340 -33.53 -2.98 -29.35
C ARG A 340 -33.90 -4.16 -30.23
N LEU A 341 -33.71 -3.99 -31.52
CA LEU A 341 -33.86 -5.04 -32.53
C LEU A 341 -32.51 -5.69 -32.83
N GLY A 342 -32.49 -6.99 -32.84
CA GLY A 342 -31.35 -7.84 -33.14
C GLY A 342 -31.63 -8.76 -34.31
N ASP A 343 -30.58 -9.30 -34.88
CA ASP A 343 -30.68 -10.30 -35.96
C ASP A 343 -31.05 -11.66 -35.35
N VAL A 344 -32.03 -12.31 -35.91
CA VAL A 344 -32.48 -13.67 -35.52
C VAL A 344 -31.93 -14.72 -36.50
N THR A 345 -31.14 -14.32 -37.48
CA THR A 345 -30.48 -15.20 -38.44
C THR A 345 -28.97 -15.27 -38.23
N SER A 346 -28.36 -16.38 -38.61
CA SER A 346 -26.90 -16.56 -38.51
C SER A 346 -26.35 -17.15 -39.84
N GLN A 347 -25.12 -16.72 -40.13
CA GLN A 347 -24.31 -17.33 -41.14
C GLN A 347 -23.33 -18.29 -40.47
N ARG A 348 -23.52 -19.60 -40.65
CA ARG A 348 -22.68 -20.62 -39.99
C ARG A 348 -21.54 -20.99 -40.92
N GLN A 349 -20.31 -20.65 -40.61
CA GLN A 349 -19.14 -21.13 -41.32
C GLN A 349 -19.04 -22.67 -41.19
N GLY A 350 -18.84 -23.33 -42.37
CA GLY A 350 -18.60 -24.78 -42.42
C GLY A 350 -19.83 -25.67 -42.25
N ARG A 351 -21.06 -25.13 -42.22
CA ARG A 351 -22.32 -25.91 -42.17
C ARG A 351 -23.27 -25.48 -43.27
N PRO A 352 -24.11 -26.42 -43.81
CA PRO A 352 -25.13 -26.07 -44.79
C PRO A 352 -26.03 -24.95 -44.25
N SER A 353 -26.14 -23.85 -44.98
CA SER A 353 -27.04 -22.74 -44.68
C SER A 353 -27.84 -22.40 -45.93
N GLY A 354 -29.05 -21.90 -45.78
CA GLY A 354 -30.00 -21.64 -46.89
C GLY A 354 -30.97 -22.78 -47.13
N PRO A 355 -31.67 -22.75 -48.26
CA PRO A 355 -32.71 -23.73 -48.66
C PRO A 355 -32.16 -25.17 -48.54
N GLY A 356 -32.91 -26.05 -47.84
CA GLY A 356 -32.51 -27.45 -47.58
C GLY A 356 -31.71 -27.69 -46.30
N SER A 357 -31.33 -26.66 -45.58
CA SER A 357 -30.74 -26.84 -44.23
C SER A 357 -31.81 -26.99 -43.14
N ALA A 358 -31.48 -27.68 -42.04
CA ALA A 358 -32.37 -27.85 -40.89
C ALA A 358 -32.74 -26.52 -40.19
N MET A 359 -32.08 -25.41 -40.57
CA MET A 359 -32.36 -24.06 -40.02
C MET A 359 -33.04 -23.17 -41.05
N PHE A 360 -33.53 -23.73 -42.14
CA PHE A 360 -34.27 -23.01 -43.16
C PHE A 360 -35.68 -23.52 -43.26
N PHE A 361 -36.59 -22.92 -42.51
CA PHE A 361 -38.01 -23.26 -42.38
C PHE A 361 -38.84 -21.98 -42.23
N PRO A 362 -40.15 -22.01 -42.62
CA PRO A 362 -40.99 -20.83 -42.47
C PRO A 362 -41.39 -20.61 -41.00
N VAL A 363 -41.39 -19.31 -40.61
CA VAL A 363 -41.86 -18.87 -39.29
C VAL A 363 -43.00 -17.87 -39.47
N LYS A 364 -44.11 -18.12 -38.79
CA LYS A 364 -45.31 -17.29 -38.89
C LYS A 364 -45.36 -16.30 -37.70
N VAL A 365 -45.39 -15.01 -38.00
CA VAL A 365 -45.54 -13.94 -36.98
C VAL A 365 -46.57 -12.95 -37.50
N ASP A 366 -47.56 -12.62 -36.67
CA ASP A 366 -48.67 -11.69 -36.99
C ASP A 366 -49.39 -12.05 -38.31
N GLY A 367 -49.56 -13.35 -38.58
CA GLY A 367 -50.22 -13.87 -39.75
C GLY A 367 -49.39 -13.89 -41.02
N VAL A 368 -48.17 -13.36 -41.00
CA VAL A 368 -47.24 -13.31 -42.13
C VAL A 368 -46.15 -14.38 -41.94
N GLU A 369 -45.83 -15.05 -43.05
CA GLU A 369 -44.81 -16.09 -43.10
C GLU A 369 -43.44 -15.52 -43.51
N PHE A 370 -42.39 -15.83 -42.73
CA PHE A 370 -41.05 -15.36 -42.98
C PHE A 370 -40.08 -16.53 -43.21
N LEU A 371 -39.17 -16.36 -44.13
CA LEU A 371 -38.03 -17.25 -44.42
C LEU A 371 -36.72 -16.53 -44.12
N PRO A 372 -35.65 -17.25 -43.75
CA PRO A 372 -34.33 -16.63 -43.62
C PRO A 372 -33.87 -16.00 -44.95
N PRO A 373 -33.31 -14.80 -44.95
CA PRO A 373 -32.86 -14.13 -46.15
C PRO A 373 -31.60 -14.79 -46.78
N GLY A 374 -31.63 -15.02 -48.06
CA GLY A 374 -30.47 -15.49 -48.84
C GLY A 374 -29.94 -16.85 -48.39
N ALA A 375 -28.62 -16.91 -48.18
CA ALA A 375 -27.90 -18.12 -47.72
C ALA A 375 -27.82 -18.26 -46.19
N ARG A 376 -28.63 -17.55 -45.42
CA ARG A 376 -28.64 -17.61 -43.95
C ARG A 376 -29.67 -18.66 -43.45
N GLY A 377 -29.53 -19.05 -42.23
CA GLY A 377 -30.50 -19.85 -41.50
C GLY A 377 -30.94 -19.14 -40.19
N TRP A 378 -32.03 -19.61 -39.59
CA TRP A 378 -32.43 -19.14 -38.29
C TRP A 378 -31.35 -19.47 -37.22
N SER A 379 -31.22 -18.62 -36.21
CA SER A 379 -30.24 -18.80 -35.15
C SER A 379 -30.61 -19.93 -34.17
N THR A 380 -31.86 -20.44 -34.25
CA THR A 380 -32.37 -21.52 -33.41
C THR A 380 -33.28 -22.44 -34.19
N THR A 381 -33.70 -23.56 -33.58
CA THR A 381 -34.59 -24.56 -34.14
C THR A 381 -36.02 -24.03 -34.32
N GLU A 382 -36.87 -24.80 -34.98
CA GLU A 382 -38.29 -24.46 -35.17
C GLU A 382 -39.03 -24.27 -33.82
N ASN A 383 -38.85 -25.22 -32.88
CA ASN A 383 -39.38 -25.08 -31.52
C ASN A 383 -38.84 -23.84 -30.82
N GLY A 384 -37.56 -23.52 -31.03
CA GLY A 384 -36.94 -22.31 -30.47
C GLY A 384 -37.54 -21.03 -31.03
N MET A 385 -37.85 -20.99 -32.31
CA MET A 385 -38.54 -19.86 -32.97
C MET A 385 -40.01 -19.75 -32.43
N GLN A 386 -40.66 -20.86 -32.17
CA GLN A 386 -42.01 -20.88 -31.59
C GLN A 386 -41.97 -20.30 -30.15
N ASN A 387 -40.99 -20.73 -29.32
CA ASN A 387 -40.80 -20.16 -28.00
C ASN A 387 -40.55 -18.66 -28.03
N LEU A 388 -39.72 -18.18 -28.96
CA LEU A 388 -39.47 -16.75 -29.14
C LEU A 388 -40.72 -15.99 -29.56
N SER A 389 -41.57 -16.60 -30.40
CA SER A 389 -42.84 -16.03 -30.82
C SER A 389 -43.84 -15.96 -29.65
N LEU A 390 -44.02 -17.04 -28.89
CA LEU A 390 -44.84 -17.08 -27.67
C LEU A 390 -44.41 -16.06 -26.62
N ALA A 391 -43.09 -15.89 -26.47
CA ALA A 391 -42.52 -14.89 -25.58
C ALA A 391 -42.64 -13.43 -26.07
N GLY A 392 -43.20 -13.21 -27.28
CA GLY A 392 -43.31 -11.88 -27.85
C GLY A 392 -41.97 -11.29 -28.26
N ARG A 393 -40.95 -12.15 -28.50
CA ARG A 393 -39.57 -11.72 -28.79
C ARG A 393 -39.28 -11.61 -30.31
N LEU A 394 -40.26 -11.78 -31.12
CA LEU A 394 -40.13 -11.60 -32.56
C LEU A 394 -40.96 -10.41 -33.03
N VAL A 395 -40.48 -9.66 -33.99
CA VAL A 395 -41.17 -8.55 -34.65
C VAL A 395 -40.86 -8.49 -36.10
N ALA A 396 -41.88 -8.27 -36.92
CA ALA A 396 -41.77 -8.10 -38.36
C ALA A 396 -41.24 -6.68 -38.70
N GLN A 397 -40.21 -6.59 -39.52
CA GLN A 397 -39.72 -5.35 -40.08
C GLN A 397 -39.74 -5.46 -41.61
N GLY A 398 -40.83 -5.08 -42.20
CA GLY A 398 -41.10 -5.31 -43.62
C GLY A 398 -40.99 -6.80 -43.95
N ILE A 399 -40.02 -7.19 -44.80
CA ILE A 399 -39.77 -8.58 -45.20
C ILE A 399 -38.83 -9.35 -44.27
N ARG A 400 -38.37 -8.75 -43.17
CA ARG A 400 -37.41 -9.36 -42.25
C ARG A 400 -38.04 -9.57 -40.87
N LEU A 401 -37.63 -10.63 -40.21
CA LEU A 401 -37.97 -10.91 -38.85
C LEU A 401 -36.79 -10.52 -37.97
N SER A 402 -37.08 -9.77 -36.90
CA SER A 402 -36.05 -9.29 -35.93
C SER A 402 -36.36 -9.80 -34.53
N TYR A 403 -35.30 -10.01 -33.75
CA TYR A 403 -35.37 -10.39 -32.35
C TYR A 403 -35.48 -9.16 -31.44
N VAL A 404 -36.45 -9.18 -30.56
CA VAL A 404 -36.63 -8.14 -29.54
C VAL A 404 -35.79 -8.44 -28.32
N ARG A 405 -34.80 -7.59 -28.05
CA ARG A 405 -33.94 -7.68 -26.87
C ARG A 405 -34.28 -6.54 -25.95
N HIS A 406 -34.86 -6.84 -24.78
CA HIS A 406 -35.17 -5.82 -23.77
C HIS A 406 -33.90 -5.33 -23.10
N LEU A 407 -33.90 -4.09 -22.59
CA LEU A 407 -32.80 -3.52 -21.83
C LEU A 407 -32.54 -4.35 -20.57
N ASN A 408 -33.62 -4.77 -19.89
CA ASN A 408 -33.57 -5.58 -18.66
C ASN A 408 -33.22 -7.05 -18.89
N ASP A 409 -33.12 -7.53 -20.14
CA ASP A 409 -32.60 -8.87 -20.41
C ASP A 409 -31.14 -9.02 -19.94
N PHE A 410 -30.39 -7.93 -20.04
CA PHE A 410 -29.07 -7.76 -19.44
C PHE A 410 -28.83 -6.26 -19.27
N ALA A 411 -29.19 -5.73 -18.14
CA ALA A 411 -29.11 -4.29 -17.85
C ALA A 411 -27.68 -3.77 -17.64
N ALA A 412 -26.70 -4.65 -17.76
CA ALA A 412 -25.29 -4.35 -17.60
C ALA A 412 -24.50 -4.59 -18.90
N PHE A 413 -23.29 -4.03 -18.99
CA PHE A 413 -22.30 -4.32 -20.01
C PHE A 413 -20.94 -4.50 -19.37
N GLU A 414 -20.11 -5.32 -19.97
CA GLU A 414 -18.79 -5.65 -19.45
C GLU A 414 -17.87 -4.43 -19.47
N LEU A 415 -17.08 -4.25 -18.43
CA LEU A 415 -16.07 -3.21 -18.34
C LEU A 415 -14.98 -3.46 -19.39
N ASP A 416 -14.69 -2.47 -20.20
CA ASP A 416 -13.58 -2.48 -21.15
C ASP A 416 -12.30 -1.86 -20.57
N ASN A 417 -11.29 -1.65 -21.41
CA ASN A 417 -10.00 -1.09 -21.03
C ASN A 417 -9.92 0.44 -21.12
N ASP A 418 -11.04 1.15 -21.34
CA ASP A 418 -11.09 2.62 -21.33
C ASP A 418 -11.94 3.13 -20.16
N TRP A 419 -11.26 3.60 -19.08
CA TRP A 419 -11.90 3.98 -17.84
C TRP A 419 -12.06 5.50 -17.73
N ASN A 420 -13.06 6.05 -18.40
CA ASN A 420 -13.34 7.49 -18.44
C ASN A 420 -13.97 8.04 -17.15
N ASP A 421 -14.50 7.19 -16.29
CA ASP A 421 -15.22 7.52 -15.06
C ASP A 421 -14.35 7.54 -13.79
N THR A 422 -13.02 7.60 -13.96
CA THR A 422 -12.03 7.60 -12.86
C THR A 422 -11.43 8.98 -12.61
N ALA A 423 -11.93 10.04 -13.24
CA ALA A 423 -11.38 11.38 -13.11
C ALA A 423 -11.47 11.89 -11.67
N GLY A 424 -10.33 12.33 -11.14
CA GLY A 424 -10.21 13.06 -9.87
C GLY A 424 -10.39 12.20 -8.63
N ALA A 425 -9.30 11.96 -7.89
CA ALA A 425 -9.43 11.58 -6.49
C ALA A 425 -9.94 12.82 -5.74
N THR A 426 -11.15 12.75 -5.16
CA THR A 426 -11.76 13.85 -4.40
C THR A 426 -11.01 14.12 -3.09
N ASP A 427 -10.27 13.11 -2.59
CA ASP A 427 -9.71 13.07 -1.24
C ASP A 427 -8.19 12.82 -1.27
N ARG A 428 -7.45 13.68 -1.97
CA ARG A 428 -5.99 13.54 -2.09
C ARG A 428 -5.28 13.90 -0.80
N VAL A 429 -4.68 12.91 -0.17
CA VAL A 429 -3.84 13.03 1.03
C VAL A 429 -2.35 13.06 0.69
N TYR A 430 -1.96 12.51 -0.46
CA TYR A 430 -0.58 12.38 -0.92
C TYR A 430 -0.37 13.10 -2.25
N VAL A 431 0.88 13.50 -2.54
CA VAL A 431 1.23 14.30 -3.72
C VAL A 431 0.83 13.63 -5.03
N VAL A 432 1.02 12.32 -5.13
CA VAL A 432 0.61 11.50 -6.27
C VAL A 432 -0.26 10.36 -5.74
N GLN A 433 -1.56 10.55 -5.74
CA GLN A 433 -2.49 9.55 -5.24
C GLN A 433 -3.37 9.05 -6.37
N THR A 434 -3.35 7.74 -6.59
CA THR A 434 -4.21 7.05 -7.55
C THR A 434 -5.65 7.01 -7.02
N ASN A 435 -6.62 7.16 -7.92
CA ASN A 435 -8.03 7.03 -7.58
C ASN A 435 -8.32 5.60 -7.09
N GLN A 436 -9.04 5.48 -5.97
CA GLN A 436 -9.40 4.18 -5.37
C GLN A 436 -10.10 3.26 -6.36
N LYS A 437 -10.99 3.78 -7.19
CA LYS A 437 -11.76 3.02 -8.20
C LYS A 437 -10.88 2.31 -9.22
N VAL A 438 -9.70 2.86 -9.50
CA VAL A 438 -8.73 2.26 -10.43
C VAL A 438 -8.14 0.98 -9.82
N ILE A 439 -7.67 1.08 -8.58
CA ILE A 439 -7.09 -0.07 -7.86
C ILE A 439 -8.16 -1.10 -7.53
N GLU A 440 -9.35 -0.64 -7.15
CA GLU A 440 -10.52 -1.48 -6.87
C GLU A 440 -10.87 -2.38 -8.05
N ARG A 441 -10.92 -1.84 -9.27
CA ARG A 441 -11.17 -2.62 -10.48
C ARG A 441 -10.09 -3.65 -10.74
N CYS A 442 -8.82 -3.27 -10.66
CA CYS A 442 -7.70 -4.22 -10.80
C CYS A 442 -7.82 -5.36 -9.78
N LEU A 443 -8.09 -5.02 -8.52
CA LEU A 443 -8.23 -5.97 -7.43
C LEU A 443 -9.41 -6.92 -7.64
N LEU A 444 -10.59 -6.39 -7.96
CA LEU A 444 -11.81 -7.19 -8.12
C LEU A 444 -11.75 -8.11 -9.33
N MET A 445 -11.09 -7.69 -10.42
CA MET A 445 -10.93 -8.53 -11.61
C MET A 445 -10.01 -9.73 -11.37
N THR A 446 -9.04 -9.65 -10.46
CA THR A 446 -7.94 -10.64 -10.41
C THR A 446 -7.76 -11.33 -9.07
N THR A 447 -8.55 -10.96 -8.06
CA THR A 447 -8.45 -11.54 -6.71
C THR A 447 -9.80 -11.93 -6.15
N ASP A 448 -9.79 -12.83 -5.19
CA ASP A 448 -10.94 -13.17 -4.34
C ASP A 448 -10.70 -12.72 -2.89
N PRO A 449 -11.75 -12.58 -2.06
CA PRO A 449 -11.57 -12.32 -0.63
C PRO A 449 -10.62 -13.35 0.01
N GLY A 450 -9.72 -12.87 0.87
CA GLY A 450 -8.67 -13.69 1.48
C GLY A 450 -7.40 -13.86 0.65
N ASP A 451 -7.38 -13.48 -0.63
CA ASP A 451 -6.15 -13.49 -1.45
C ASP A 451 -5.16 -12.41 -0.95
N LEU A 452 -3.87 -12.61 -1.25
CA LEU A 452 -2.80 -11.70 -0.86
C LEU A 452 -2.48 -10.72 -1.99
N VAL A 453 -2.49 -9.43 -1.65
CA VAL A 453 -2.13 -8.31 -2.51
C VAL A 453 -0.82 -7.70 -2.04
N LEU A 454 0.08 -7.40 -2.96
CA LEU A 454 1.36 -6.74 -2.70
C LEU A 454 1.42 -5.40 -3.43
N ASP A 455 1.75 -4.36 -2.69
CA ASP A 455 2.08 -3.03 -3.23
C ASP A 455 3.51 -2.65 -2.84
N PRO A 456 4.48 -2.75 -3.76
CA PRO A 456 5.87 -2.40 -3.47
C PRO A 456 6.14 -0.88 -3.51
N THR A 457 5.12 -0.06 -3.69
CA THR A 457 5.19 1.41 -3.84
C THR A 457 4.05 2.11 -3.11
N CYS A 458 3.93 1.84 -1.81
CA CYS A 458 2.79 2.16 -0.94
C CYS A 458 2.19 3.57 -1.13
N GLY A 459 3.02 4.60 -1.20
CA GLY A 459 2.56 5.99 -1.22
C GLY A 459 1.60 6.29 -0.05
N SER A 460 0.38 6.69 -0.35
CA SER A 460 -0.67 6.95 0.66
C SER A 460 -1.40 5.70 1.18
N GLY A 461 -0.98 4.50 0.80
CA GLY A 461 -1.61 3.24 1.20
C GLY A 461 -2.95 2.96 0.52
N THR A 462 -3.18 3.48 -0.68
CA THR A 462 -4.47 3.29 -1.37
C THR A 462 -4.74 1.84 -1.70
N THR A 463 -3.72 1.08 -2.13
CA THR A 463 -3.86 -0.35 -2.40
C THR A 463 -4.21 -1.13 -1.13
N ALA A 464 -3.54 -0.84 -0.01
CA ALA A 464 -3.83 -1.47 1.28
C ALA A 464 -5.25 -1.14 1.76
N TYR A 465 -5.67 0.12 1.61
CA TYR A 465 -7.03 0.56 1.94
C TYR A 465 -8.08 -0.19 1.12
N VAL A 466 -7.91 -0.27 -0.19
CA VAL A 466 -8.84 -0.99 -1.09
C VAL A 466 -8.83 -2.49 -0.82
N ALA A 467 -7.65 -3.09 -0.61
CA ALA A 467 -7.54 -4.50 -0.27
C ALA A 467 -8.29 -4.82 1.03
N GLU A 468 -8.12 -4.00 2.06
CA GLU A 468 -8.85 -4.12 3.32
C GLU A 468 -10.36 -3.96 3.11
N GLN A 469 -10.80 -2.95 2.34
CA GLN A 469 -12.22 -2.71 2.03
C GLN A 469 -12.88 -3.95 1.43
N TRP A 470 -12.17 -4.66 0.59
CA TRP A 470 -12.67 -5.83 -0.13
C TRP A 470 -12.28 -7.17 0.51
N GLY A 471 -11.76 -7.16 1.74
CA GLY A 471 -11.44 -8.36 2.50
C GLY A 471 -10.27 -9.17 1.96
N ARG A 472 -9.31 -8.51 1.32
CA ARG A 472 -8.04 -9.11 0.90
C ARG A 472 -6.99 -8.89 1.96
N ARG A 473 -6.01 -9.79 2.01
CA ARG A 473 -4.78 -9.60 2.79
C ARG A 473 -3.86 -8.69 2.01
N TRP A 474 -3.07 -7.89 2.71
CA TRP A 474 -2.18 -6.96 2.04
C TRP A 474 -0.81 -6.86 2.68
N ILE A 475 0.19 -6.63 1.83
CA ILE A 475 1.55 -6.21 2.20
C ILE A 475 1.85 -4.97 1.38
N THR A 476 2.30 -3.90 2.03
CA THR A 476 2.68 -2.66 1.35
C THR A 476 4.07 -2.23 1.77
N ILE A 477 4.84 -1.71 0.83
CA ILE A 477 6.26 -1.37 1.02
C ILE A 477 6.49 0.06 0.56
N ASP A 478 7.29 0.82 1.28
CA ASP A 478 7.79 2.11 0.81
C ASP A 478 9.16 2.42 1.41
N THR A 479 9.94 3.21 0.71
CA THR A 479 11.18 3.80 1.21
C THR A 479 10.91 5.09 2.00
N SER A 480 9.72 5.66 1.87
CA SER A 480 9.31 6.92 2.50
C SER A 480 8.64 6.69 3.85
N ARG A 481 9.28 7.17 4.91
CA ARG A 481 8.68 7.21 6.26
C ARG A 481 7.43 8.10 6.32
N VAL A 482 7.42 9.18 5.54
CA VAL A 482 6.26 10.08 5.43
C VAL A 482 5.08 9.37 4.78
N ALA A 483 5.32 8.64 3.69
CA ALA A 483 4.30 7.82 3.02
C ALA A 483 3.69 6.80 4.00
N LEU A 484 4.55 6.02 4.67
CA LEU A 484 4.09 5.02 5.64
C LEU A 484 3.39 5.64 6.86
N ALA A 485 3.83 6.81 7.34
CA ALA A 485 3.14 7.51 8.43
C ALA A 485 1.73 7.95 8.02
N LEU A 486 1.57 8.46 6.79
CA LEU A 486 0.26 8.81 6.24
C LEU A 486 -0.62 7.57 6.01
N ALA A 487 -0.08 6.52 5.41
CA ALA A 487 -0.78 5.27 5.17
C ALA A 487 -1.23 4.61 6.49
N ARG A 488 -0.36 4.57 7.51
CA ARG A 488 -0.67 4.06 8.84
C ARG A 488 -1.83 4.84 9.47
N THR A 489 -1.75 6.17 9.48
CA THR A 489 -2.81 7.02 10.04
C THR A 489 -4.13 6.80 9.31
N ARG A 490 -4.10 6.72 7.98
CA ARG A 490 -5.27 6.45 7.15
C ARG A 490 -5.91 5.10 7.48
N LEU A 491 -5.13 4.03 7.56
CA LEU A 491 -5.61 2.70 7.87
C LEU A 491 -6.12 2.57 9.31
N MET A 492 -5.46 3.20 10.28
CA MET A 492 -5.94 3.22 11.68
C MET A 492 -7.28 3.94 11.82
N ALA A 493 -7.50 4.98 11.02
CA ALA A 493 -8.70 5.80 11.03
C ALA A 493 -9.80 5.30 10.07
N ALA A 494 -9.53 4.28 9.28
CA ALA A 494 -10.45 3.81 8.23
C ALA A 494 -11.69 3.12 8.79
N LYS A 495 -12.78 3.36 8.10
CA LYS A 495 -14.07 2.74 8.34
C LYS A 495 -14.59 2.16 7.02
N TYR A 496 -15.06 0.94 7.05
CA TYR A 496 -15.51 0.21 5.87
C TYR A 496 -16.93 -0.34 6.06
N PRO A 497 -17.70 -0.50 4.98
CA PRO A 497 -18.96 -1.25 5.03
C PRO A 497 -18.68 -2.71 5.42
N TYR A 498 -19.62 -3.31 6.13
CA TYR A 498 -19.60 -4.75 6.41
C TYR A 498 -20.37 -5.49 5.34
N TYR A 499 -19.70 -6.28 4.53
CA TYR A 499 -20.31 -7.15 3.53
C TYR A 499 -20.67 -8.50 4.14
N TYR A 500 -21.85 -9.06 3.83
CA TYR A 500 -22.23 -10.38 4.29
C TYR A 500 -21.28 -11.45 3.75
N LEU A 501 -20.57 -12.16 4.63
CA LEU A 501 -19.77 -13.31 4.24
C LEU A 501 -20.68 -14.44 3.78
N ALA A 502 -20.40 -15.03 2.61
CA ALA A 502 -21.19 -16.17 2.10
C ALA A 502 -21.15 -17.36 3.06
N ASP A 503 -20.07 -17.53 3.80
CA ASP A 503 -19.88 -18.59 4.81
C ASP A 503 -20.21 -18.11 6.24
N SER A 504 -21.25 -17.33 6.40
CA SER A 504 -21.75 -16.92 7.71
C SER A 504 -23.24 -17.21 7.84
N PRO A 505 -23.78 -17.39 9.05
CA PRO A 505 -25.21 -17.63 9.24
C PRO A 505 -26.08 -16.52 8.63
N ASP A 506 -25.67 -15.27 8.79
CA ASP A 506 -26.35 -14.10 8.22
C ASP A 506 -26.22 -14.06 6.69
N GLY A 507 -25.06 -14.43 6.16
CA GLY A 507 -24.81 -14.47 4.72
C GLY A 507 -25.62 -15.57 4.02
N VAL A 508 -25.65 -16.78 4.60
CA VAL A 508 -26.46 -17.90 4.08
C VAL A 508 -27.95 -17.52 4.07
N LYS A 509 -28.41 -16.85 5.13
CA LYS A 509 -29.79 -16.35 5.20
C LYS A 509 -30.05 -15.29 4.12
N LYS A 510 -29.10 -14.37 3.94
CA LYS A 510 -29.20 -13.31 2.92
C LYS A 510 -29.21 -13.88 1.50
N ASP A 511 -28.33 -14.83 1.20
CA ASP A 511 -28.29 -15.50 -0.12
C ASP A 511 -29.61 -16.28 -0.39
N ALA A 512 -30.14 -16.96 0.62
CA ALA A 512 -31.46 -17.64 0.53
C ALA A 512 -32.58 -16.64 0.24
N GLU A 513 -32.61 -15.48 0.92
CA GLU A 513 -33.58 -14.41 0.68
C GLU A 513 -33.50 -13.90 -0.78
N VAL A 514 -32.27 -13.63 -1.26
CA VAL A 514 -32.05 -13.09 -2.60
C VAL A 514 -32.36 -14.12 -3.70
N THR A 515 -32.00 -15.37 -3.48
CA THR A 515 -32.19 -16.44 -4.48
C THR A 515 -33.56 -17.10 -4.42
N GLY A 516 -34.31 -16.85 -3.36
CA GLY A 516 -35.61 -17.55 -3.11
C GLY A 516 -35.45 -19.04 -2.83
N LYS A 517 -34.24 -19.52 -2.54
CA LYS A 517 -33.96 -20.93 -2.21
C LYS A 517 -33.94 -21.11 -0.71
N LEU A 518 -34.26 -22.30 -0.26
CA LEU A 518 -34.13 -22.66 1.16
C LEU A 518 -32.63 -22.62 1.53
N PRO A 519 -32.27 -22.07 2.73
CA PRO A 519 -30.92 -22.10 3.18
C PRO A 519 -30.42 -23.56 3.30
N PRO A 520 -29.20 -23.83 2.83
CA PRO A 520 -28.64 -25.17 3.01
C PRO A 520 -28.38 -25.45 4.49
N ASP A 521 -28.57 -26.68 4.90
CA ASP A 521 -28.32 -27.16 6.26
C ASP A 521 -26.84 -27.56 6.40
N PHE A 522 -25.95 -26.55 6.54
CA PHE A 522 -24.52 -26.80 6.81
C PHE A 522 -23.97 -25.80 7.86
N LYS A 523 -22.94 -26.25 8.55
CA LYS A 523 -22.24 -25.43 9.52
C LYS A 523 -21.36 -24.40 8.80
N THR A 524 -21.45 -23.15 9.21
CA THR A 524 -20.59 -22.06 8.72
C THR A 524 -19.39 -21.87 9.62
N ASP A 525 -18.22 -21.64 9.03
CA ASP A 525 -16.96 -21.44 9.73
C ASP A 525 -16.46 -19.98 9.65
N GLY A 526 -17.20 -19.11 8.94
CA GLY A 526 -16.82 -17.70 8.74
C GLY A 526 -15.63 -17.53 7.77
N ASP A 527 -15.40 -18.51 6.89
CA ASP A 527 -14.25 -18.47 5.96
C ASP A 527 -14.48 -17.41 4.87
N ILE A 528 -13.70 -16.32 4.95
CA ILE A 528 -13.77 -15.23 4.00
C ILE A 528 -13.43 -15.67 2.56
N LYS A 529 -12.67 -16.74 2.37
CA LYS A 529 -12.32 -17.27 1.05
C LYS A 529 -13.52 -17.78 0.26
N LYS A 530 -14.63 -18.06 0.91
CA LYS A 530 -15.90 -18.37 0.24
C LYS A 530 -16.59 -17.13 -0.33
N GLY A 531 -16.03 -15.95 -0.14
CA GLY A 531 -16.48 -14.68 -0.70
C GLY A 531 -17.66 -14.05 0.05
N PHE A 532 -18.27 -13.08 -0.62
CA PHE A 532 -19.42 -12.33 -0.11
C PHE A 532 -20.72 -12.77 -0.79
N VAL A 533 -21.84 -12.34 -0.24
CA VAL A 533 -23.14 -12.43 -0.92
C VAL A 533 -23.24 -11.27 -1.89
N TYR A 534 -23.15 -11.55 -3.18
CA TYR A 534 -23.13 -10.54 -4.23
C TYR A 534 -24.52 -10.36 -4.87
N LYS A 535 -24.77 -9.15 -5.38
CA LYS A 535 -25.89 -8.93 -6.27
C LYS A 535 -25.67 -9.67 -7.59
N ARG A 536 -26.78 -10.09 -8.21
CA ARG A 536 -26.78 -10.79 -9.49
C ARG A 536 -27.74 -10.11 -10.45
N VAL A 537 -27.40 -10.07 -11.72
CA VAL A 537 -28.26 -9.57 -12.78
C VAL A 537 -28.61 -10.70 -13.74
N PRO A 538 -29.85 -10.77 -14.22
CA PRO A 538 -30.21 -11.76 -15.23
C PRO A 538 -29.48 -11.47 -16.54
N HIS A 539 -29.09 -12.53 -17.23
CA HIS A 539 -28.51 -12.49 -18.56
C HIS A 539 -29.38 -13.31 -19.51
N VAL A 540 -30.51 -12.74 -19.89
CA VAL A 540 -31.45 -13.37 -20.79
C VAL A 540 -30.93 -13.29 -22.23
N THR A 541 -30.66 -14.42 -22.83
CA THR A 541 -30.18 -14.54 -24.21
C THR A 541 -31.27 -15.11 -25.12
N LEU A 542 -31.14 -14.94 -26.41
CA LEU A 542 -32.00 -15.62 -27.38
C LEU A 542 -32.02 -17.14 -27.13
N LYS A 543 -30.85 -17.73 -26.82
CA LYS A 543 -30.70 -19.16 -26.58
C LYS A 543 -31.44 -19.62 -25.32
N SER A 544 -31.41 -18.84 -24.24
CA SER A 544 -32.10 -19.19 -23.00
C SER A 544 -33.62 -19.17 -23.13
N ILE A 545 -34.16 -18.28 -23.98
CA ILE A 545 -35.59 -18.25 -24.29
C ILE A 545 -35.96 -19.37 -25.26
N ALA A 546 -35.24 -19.53 -26.34
CA ALA A 546 -35.49 -20.50 -27.39
C ALA A 546 -35.50 -21.96 -26.88
N ASN A 547 -34.59 -22.28 -25.96
CA ASN A 547 -34.45 -23.62 -25.38
C ASN A 547 -35.21 -23.80 -24.05
N ASN A 548 -36.03 -22.85 -23.67
CA ASN A 548 -36.78 -22.92 -22.41
C ASN A 548 -37.93 -23.95 -22.50
N PRO A 549 -37.91 -25.04 -21.71
CA PRO A 549 -38.91 -26.10 -21.76
C PRO A 549 -40.23 -25.71 -21.08
N ASP A 550 -40.22 -24.65 -20.28
CA ASP A 550 -41.37 -24.21 -19.52
C ASP A 550 -42.32 -23.29 -20.31
N ILE A 551 -41.85 -22.74 -21.45
CA ILE A 551 -42.67 -21.88 -22.30
C ILE A 551 -43.65 -22.75 -23.12
N LYS A 552 -44.93 -22.54 -22.92
CA LYS A 552 -46.02 -23.31 -23.57
C LYS A 552 -47.10 -22.39 -24.13
N GLU A 553 -47.77 -22.87 -25.15
CA GLU A 553 -48.93 -22.18 -25.74
C GLU A 553 -50.02 -21.98 -24.68
N GLY A 554 -50.64 -20.80 -24.67
CA GLY A 554 -51.71 -20.46 -23.73
C GLY A 554 -51.25 -19.85 -22.41
N MET A 555 -49.93 -19.78 -22.14
CA MET A 555 -49.44 -19.11 -20.95
C MET A 555 -49.64 -17.59 -21.02
N LYS A 556 -49.91 -16.96 -19.87
CA LYS A 556 -49.94 -15.52 -19.73
C LYS A 556 -48.53 -14.94 -19.78
N ARG A 557 -48.43 -13.67 -20.06
CA ARG A 557 -47.14 -12.97 -20.19
C ARG A 557 -46.30 -13.07 -18.93
N GLU A 558 -46.92 -12.90 -17.76
CA GLU A 558 -46.22 -12.97 -16.47
C GLU A 558 -45.65 -14.38 -16.21
N GLU A 559 -46.37 -15.40 -16.65
CA GLU A 559 -45.96 -16.80 -16.51
C GLU A 559 -44.75 -17.11 -17.42
N ILE A 560 -44.78 -16.55 -18.66
CA ILE A 560 -43.66 -16.65 -19.61
C ILE A 560 -42.43 -15.89 -19.07
N ASP A 561 -42.60 -14.67 -18.58
CA ASP A 561 -41.52 -13.87 -17.99
C ASP A 561 -40.92 -14.58 -16.75
N ALA A 562 -41.73 -15.19 -15.91
CA ALA A 562 -41.28 -16.00 -14.79
C ALA A 562 -40.53 -17.26 -15.25
N ALA A 563 -40.97 -17.92 -16.31
CA ALA A 563 -40.24 -19.03 -16.92
C ALA A 563 -38.89 -18.60 -17.51
N ILE A 564 -38.85 -17.46 -18.19
CA ILE A 564 -37.62 -16.88 -18.71
C ILE A 564 -36.63 -16.58 -17.57
N SER A 565 -37.10 -15.93 -16.51
CA SER A 565 -36.26 -15.60 -15.34
C SER A 565 -35.70 -16.85 -14.64
N ARG A 566 -36.41 -17.93 -14.55
CA ARG A 566 -35.94 -19.20 -13.96
C ARG A 566 -34.84 -19.87 -14.76
N HIS A 567 -34.85 -19.72 -16.07
CA HIS A 567 -33.91 -20.35 -17.00
C HIS A 567 -32.86 -19.37 -17.55
N ALA A 568 -32.89 -18.11 -17.12
CA ALA A 568 -31.87 -17.15 -17.49
C ALA A 568 -30.56 -17.43 -16.76
N ASP A 569 -29.47 -17.32 -17.47
CA ASP A 569 -28.15 -17.21 -16.82
C ASP A 569 -28.12 -15.95 -15.97
N THR A 570 -27.28 -15.94 -14.94
CA THR A 570 -27.10 -14.79 -14.07
C THR A 570 -25.61 -14.44 -13.98
N GLU A 571 -25.33 -13.14 -14.08
CA GLU A 571 -23.98 -12.62 -13.88
C GLU A 571 -23.84 -12.06 -12.46
N THR A 572 -22.71 -12.35 -11.84
CA THR A 572 -22.41 -11.87 -10.47
C THR A 572 -21.73 -10.51 -10.56
N LEU A 573 -22.25 -9.52 -9.83
CA LEU A 573 -21.66 -8.20 -9.70
C LEU A 573 -20.67 -8.19 -8.53
N TYR A 574 -19.40 -8.49 -8.82
CA TYR A 574 -18.35 -8.62 -7.79
C TYR A 574 -18.03 -7.29 -7.09
N ASP A 575 -18.41 -6.18 -7.68
CA ASP A 575 -18.31 -4.81 -7.13
C ASP A 575 -19.56 -4.39 -6.33
N GLN A 576 -20.56 -5.27 -6.20
CA GLN A 576 -21.82 -4.97 -5.51
C GLN A 576 -22.21 -6.07 -4.50
N PRO A 577 -21.44 -6.26 -3.43
CA PRO A 577 -21.84 -7.15 -2.33
C PRO A 577 -23.02 -6.54 -1.55
N TYR A 578 -23.81 -7.38 -0.89
CA TYR A 578 -24.81 -6.93 0.06
C TYR A 578 -24.18 -6.50 1.37
N GLU A 579 -24.61 -5.35 1.90
CA GLU A 579 -24.09 -4.72 3.10
C GLU A 579 -25.00 -4.95 4.32
N ASP A 580 -24.38 -5.09 5.49
CA ASP A 580 -25.06 -5.02 6.78
C ASP A 580 -24.87 -3.62 7.40
N ASN A 581 -25.87 -2.78 7.28
CA ASN A 581 -25.82 -1.41 7.78
C ASN A 581 -25.78 -1.29 9.32
N LYS A 582 -25.92 -2.41 10.06
CA LYS A 582 -25.83 -2.45 11.53
C LYS A 582 -24.44 -2.72 12.05
N ARG A 583 -23.52 -3.05 11.15
CA ARG A 583 -22.12 -3.33 11.47
C ARG A 583 -21.20 -2.37 10.72
N ILE A 584 -20.17 -1.93 11.41
CA ILE A 584 -19.08 -1.16 10.81
C ILE A 584 -17.82 -1.97 10.91
N ARG A 585 -17.07 -2.01 9.83
CA ARG A 585 -15.81 -2.70 9.81
C ARG A 585 -14.65 -1.69 9.87
N VAL A 586 -13.64 -2.05 10.64
CA VAL A 586 -12.36 -1.34 10.75
C VAL A 586 -11.26 -2.17 10.13
N THR A 587 -10.09 -1.58 9.94
CA THR A 587 -8.90 -2.31 9.46
C THR A 587 -8.55 -3.44 10.43
N GLY A 588 -8.30 -4.62 9.89
CA GLY A 588 -7.80 -5.75 10.64
C GLY A 588 -6.42 -5.50 11.27
N PRO A 589 -5.91 -6.39 12.11
CA PRO A 589 -4.59 -6.25 12.70
C PRO A 589 -3.49 -6.14 11.64
N PHE A 590 -2.56 -5.21 11.85
CA PHE A 590 -1.41 -5.04 10.97
C PHE A 590 -0.15 -4.66 11.73
N THR A 591 1.00 -4.87 11.10
CA THR A 591 2.31 -4.55 11.64
C THR A 591 2.96 -3.42 10.85
N VAL A 592 3.79 -2.64 11.53
CA VAL A 592 4.77 -1.75 10.91
C VAL A 592 6.14 -2.36 11.11
N GLU A 593 6.86 -2.54 10.02
CA GLU A 593 8.09 -3.31 9.97
C GLU A 593 9.18 -2.55 9.22
N SER A 594 10.42 -2.97 9.38
CA SER A 594 11.55 -2.48 8.59
C SER A 594 12.58 -3.57 8.34
N LEU A 595 13.39 -3.36 7.33
CA LEU A 595 14.61 -4.17 7.15
C LEU A 595 15.52 -4.00 8.37
N SER A 596 16.23 -5.07 8.73
CA SER A 596 17.15 -5.03 9.85
C SER A 596 18.14 -3.88 9.74
N PRO A 597 18.26 -3.02 10.77
CA PRO A 597 19.27 -1.98 10.80
C PRO A 597 20.69 -2.53 11.04
N HIS A 598 20.81 -3.82 11.34
CA HIS A 598 22.04 -4.46 11.83
C HIS A 598 23.05 -4.85 10.74
N ARG A 599 23.19 -4.07 9.69
CA ARG A 599 24.34 -4.19 8.82
C ARG A 599 25.54 -3.37 9.30
N VAL A 600 25.91 -3.57 10.54
CA VAL A 600 27.23 -3.18 10.96
C VAL A 600 28.16 -4.34 10.59
N LEU A 601 28.78 -4.21 9.43
CA LEU A 601 29.75 -5.17 8.98
C LEU A 601 31.04 -4.95 9.72
N ALA A 602 31.34 -5.85 10.63
CA ALA A 602 32.47 -5.73 11.54
C ALA A 602 33.83 -5.78 10.84
N THR A 603 33.91 -6.38 9.63
CA THR A 603 35.18 -6.48 8.88
C THR A 603 34.94 -6.45 7.37
N ASP A 604 35.97 -6.00 6.60
CA ASP A 604 35.97 -5.98 5.13
C ASP A 604 35.76 -7.37 4.49
N GLU A 605 36.06 -8.45 5.22
CA GLU A 605 35.84 -9.82 4.75
C GLU A 605 34.38 -10.24 4.76
N GLU A 606 33.55 -9.66 5.61
CA GLU A 606 32.14 -10.00 5.80
C GLU A 606 31.19 -9.17 4.92
N ARG A 607 31.70 -8.17 4.21
CA ARG A 607 30.89 -7.33 3.33
C ARG A 607 30.40 -8.09 2.10
N PRO A 608 29.16 -7.91 1.66
CA PRO A 608 28.65 -8.45 0.40
C PRO A 608 29.56 -8.08 -0.78
N ALA A 609 29.64 -8.97 -1.77
CA ALA A 609 30.47 -8.76 -2.96
C ALA A 609 30.12 -7.47 -3.73
N THR A 610 28.85 -7.03 -3.66
CA THR A 610 28.38 -5.76 -4.24
C THR A 610 28.92 -4.54 -3.51
N GLU A 611 29.10 -4.58 -2.19
CA GLU A 611 29.72 -3.50 -1.42
C GLU A 611 31.24 -3.50 -1.58
N LYS A 612 31.88 -4.67 -1.68
CA LYS A 612 33.32 -4.78 -2.04
C LYS A 612 33.61 -4.26 -3.45
N ALA A 613 32.68 -4.46 -4.39
CA ALA A 613 32.78 -3.91 -5.73
C ALA A 613 32.54 -2.40 -5.76
N ALA A 614 31.64 -1.88 -4.91
CA ALA A 614 31.40 -0.45 -4.77
C ALA A 614 32.60 0.29 -4.15
N GLN A 615 33.34 -0.34 -3.23
CA GLN A 615 34.59 0.22 -2.68
C GLN A 615 35.78 0.20 -3.65
N LYS A 616 35.79 -0.72 -4.61
CA LYS A 616 36.77 -0.75 -5.68
C LYS A 616 36.42 0.18 -6.84
N ALA A 617 35.23 0.76 -6.86
CA ALA A 617 34.88 1.80 -7.80
C ALA A 617 35.65 3.10 -7.46
N PRO A 618 36.05 3.92 -8.44
CA PRO A 618 36.64 5.23 -8.17
C PRO A 618 35.59 6.07 -7.41
N GLY A 619 35.81 6.28 -6.10
CA GLY A 619 34.89 6.98 -5.20
C GLY A 619 34.81 6.40 -3.79
N ALA A 620 35.27 5.21 -3.53
CA ALA A 620 35.34 4.63 -2.19
C ALA A 620 36.31 5.49 -1.32
N GLY A 621 35.79 6.02 -0.20
CA GLY A 621 36.46 7.03 0.62
C GLY A 621 36.08 8.48 0.30
N GLN A 622 35.36 8.74 -0.79
CA GLN A 622 34.86 10.08 -1.11
C GLN A 622 33.74 10.50 -0.17
N PHE A 623 32.87 9.56 0.28
CA PHE A 623 31.77 9.87 1.19
C PHE A 623 32.29 10.40 2.52
N GLU A 624 33.17 9.69 3.19
CA GLU A 624 33.73 10.12 4.47
C GLU A 624 34.50 11.45 4.35
N THR A 625 35.29 11.61 3.29
CA THR A 625 36.01 12.87 3.02
C THR A 625 35.05 14.03 2.79
N MET A 626 34.00 13.80 2.02
CA MET A 626 32.95 14.77 1.76
C MET A 626 32.21 15.15 3.06
N ILE A 627 31.85 14.17 3.91
CA ILE A 627 31.22 14.44 5.21
C ILE A 627 32.14 15.24 6.10
N LEU A 628 33.45 14.90 6.17
CA LEU A 628 34.46 15.64 6.93
C LEU A 628 34.54 17.10 6.49
N ASP A 629 34.65 17.37 5.19
CA ASP A 629 34.78 18.71 4.65
C ASP A 629 33.53 19.56 4.87
N ASN A 630 32.36 18.93 4.73
CA ASN A 630 31.08 19.62 4.97
C ASN A 630 30.85 19.85 6.47
N LEU A 631 31.20 18.90 7.34
CA LEU A 631 31.08 19.03 8.79
C LEU A 631 31.98 20.12 9.35
N LYS A 632 33.23 20.25 8.82
CA LYS A 632 34.14 21.35 9.13
C LYS A 632 33.57 22.71 8.75
N LYS A 633 32.94 22.81 7.57
CA LYS A 633 32.40 24.07 7.05
C LYS A 633 31.05 24.45 7.69
N ALA A 634 30.18 23.50 7.83
CA ALA A 634 28.80 23.72 8.27
C ALA A 634 28.62 23.59 9.78
N GLY A 635 29.43 22.78 10.46
CA GLY A 635 29.16 22.37 11.83
C GLY A 635 27.82 21.62 12.00
N VAL A 636 27.39 21.40 13.23
CA VAL A 636 26.09 20.80 13.54
C VAL A 636 25.12 21.88 14.01
N GLN A 637 24.03 22.06 13.29
CA GLN A 637 23.00 23.06 13.55
C GLN A 637 22.01 22.57 14.59
N ASN A 638 21.71 23.41 15.57
CA ASN A 638 20.57 23.21 16.45
C ASN A 638 19.25 23.56 15.73
N THR A 639 18.11 23.24 16.30
CA THR A 639 16.78 23.62 15.77
C THR A 639 16.62 25.13 15.68
N VAL A 640 17.33 25.90 16.48
CA VAL A 640 17.38 27.38 16.42
C VAL A 640 18.45 27.80 15.43
N LYS A 641 18.10 28.60 14.41
CA LYS A 641 18.97 28.95 13.27
C LYS A 641 20.32 29.58 13.60
N GLU A 642 20.46 30.19 14.77
CA GLU A 642 21.70 30.91 15.16
C GLU A 642 22.63 30.05 16.05
N GLU A 643 22.19 28.89 16.49
CA GLU A 643 22.96 28.03 17.38
C GLU A 643 23.57 26.86 16.62
N ARG A 644 24.89 26.86 16.57
CA ARG A 644 25.62 25.88 15.78
C ARG A 644 26.88 25.43 16.51
N LEU A 645 27.07 24.09 16.62
CA LEU A 645 28.35 23.53 17.06
C LEU A 645 29.35 23.68 15.92
N LYS A 646 30.37 24.48 16.12
CA LYS A 646 31.50 24.66 15.20
C LYS A 646 32.73 23.91 15.71
N PHE A 647 33.42 23.25 14.81
CA PHE A 647 34.64 22.56 15.12
C PHE A 647 35.83 23.48 14.81
N GLU A 648 36.76 23.62 15.75
CA GLU A 648 38.03 24.36 15.56
C GLU A 648 39.00 23.50 14.75
N ARG A 649 39.00 22.21 15.06
CA ARG A 649 39.81 21.20 14.38
C ARG A 649 39.00 19.93 14.28
N LEU A 650 38.98 19.27 13.13
CA LEU A 650 38.40 17.97 12.92
C LEU A 650 39.26 17.21 11.90
N GLU A 651 39.79 16.05 12.27
CA GLU A 651 40.69 15.27 11.46
C GLU A 651 40.26 13.80 11.42
N PRO A 652 40.60 13.04 10.37
CA PRO A 652 40.39 11.61 10.32
C PRO A 652 40.96 10.93 11.57
N TYR A 653 40.24 9.99 12.12
CA TYR A 653 40.62 9.19 13.26
C TYR A 653 40.67 7.71 12.86
N ALA A 654 41.73 7.03 13.20
CA ALA A 654 41.93 5.61 12.87
C ALA A 654 41.26 4.72 13.93
N GLY A 655 39.96 4.87 14.08
CA GLY A 655 39.09 4.06 14.95
C GLY A 655 38.35 2.97 14.20
N GLU A 656 37.81 2.03 14.90
CA GLU A 656 36.93 1.00 14.33
C GLU A 656 35.54 1.58 14.04
N TRP A 657 35.03 2.39 14.99
CA TRP A 657 33.71 3.00 14.96
C TRP A 657 33.73 4.53 14.90
N LEU A 658 34.85 5.11 15.28
CA LEU A 658 35.05 6.55 15.24
C LEU A 658 35.79 6.93 13.96
N HIS A 659 35.20 7.82 13.18
CA HIS A 659 35.74 8.24 11.90
C HIS A 659 36.59 9.52 11.99
N PHE A 660 36.21 10.45 12.89
CA PHE A 660 36.90 11.70 13.08
C PHE A 660 37.09 12.03 14.55
N ALA A 661 38.16 12.81 14.84
CA ALA A 661 38.40 13.38 16.13
C ALA A 661 38.74 14.86 16.00
N GLY A 662 38.40 15.68 16.97
CA GLY A 662 38.64 17.09 16.91
C GLY A 662 38.39 17.85 18.20
N GLU A 663 38.29 19.16 18.09
CA GLU A 663 38.07 20.08 19.19
C GLU A 663 36.97 21.10 18.85
N TYR A 664 36.22 21.48 19.86
CA TYR A 664 35.21 22.54 19.78
C TYR A 664 35.25 23.41 21.05
N THR A 665 34.82 24.66 20.94
CA THR A 665 34.78 25.57 22.09
C THR A 665 33.33 25.82 22.54
N GLU A 666 33.09 25.61 23.82
CA GLU A 666 31.81 25.98 24.46
C GLU A 666 31.67 27.51 24.66
N LYS A 667 30.42 28.00 24.81
CA LYS A 667 30.18 29.38 25.24
C LYS A 667 30.76 29.65 26.62
N GLY A 668 31.98 30.02 26.71
CA GLY A 668 32.76 30.19 27.96
C GLY A 668 34.27 30.07 27.70
N GLY A 669 34.66 29.74 26.45
CA GLY A 669 36.02 29.70 26.01
C GLY A 669 36.80 28.46 26.41
N VAL A 670 36.11 27.41 26.87
CA VAL A 670 36.72 26.11 27.18
C VAL A 670 36.78 25.23 25.94
N SER A 671 37.97 24.86 25.50
CA SER A 671 38.16 23.87 24.42
C SER A 671 37.89 22.48 24.93
N LYS A 672 37.08 21.68 24.20
CA LYS A 672 36.68 20.29 24.49
C LYS A 672 36.94 19.39 23.32
N ARG A 673 37.22 18.12 23.59
CA ARG A 673 37.50 17.11 22.58
C ARG A 673 36.22 16.47 22.11
N VAL A 674 36.08 16.29 20.79
CA VAL A 674 34.94 15.67 20.17
C VAL A 674 35.34 14.47 19.32
N ALA A 675 34.58 13.39 19.41
CA ALA A 675 34.67 12.27 18.48
C ALA A 675 33.45 12.29 17.55
N VAL A 676 33.63 11.86 16.32
CA VAL A 676 32.55 11.76 15.34
C VAL A 676 32.49 10.34 14.78
N CYS A 677 31.32 9.73 14.87
CA CYS A 677 30.95 8.50 14.23
C CYS A 677 30.01 8.80 13.04
N ILE A 678 30.26 8.24 11.89
CA ILE A 678 29.39 8.37 10.71
C ILE A 678 28.60 7.06 10.58
N GLY A 679 27.29 7.19 10.49
CA GLY A 679 26.40 6.07 10.16
C GLY A 679 26.52 5.66 8.68
N PRO A 680 25.86 4.58 8.28
CA PRO A 680 25.92 4.07 6.92
C PRO A 680 25.41 5.09 5.91
N GLU A 681 26.05 5.15 4.75
CA GLU A 681 25.67 6.03 3.63
C GLU A 681 24.21 5.76 3.18
N HIS A 682 23.78 4.50 3.27
CA HIS A 682 22.45 4.04 2.91
C HIS A 682 21.91 3.13 4.00
N GLY A 683 21.25 3.72 4.98
CA GLY A 683 20.67 2.95 6.06
C GLY A 683 20.35 3.79 7.30
N THR A 684 19.91 3.10 8.33
CA THR A 684 19.53 3.69 9.61
C THR A 684 20.62 3.44 10.65
N VAL A 685 20.94 4.44 11.45
CA VAL A 685 21.83 4.28 12.60
C VAL A 685 21.10 3.51 13.69
N GLY A 686 21.56 2.30 14.00
CA GLY A 686 21.01 1.46 15.04
C GLY A 686 21.66 1.68 16.41
N HIS A 687 21.07 1.11 17.43
CA HIS A 687 21.53 1.21 18.82
C HIS A 687 22.92 0.57 19.03
N GLU A 688 23.25 -0.53 18.32
CA GLU A 688 24.55 -1.18 18.46
C GLU A 688 25.70 -0.30 17.96
N LEU A 689 25.53 0.40 16.82
CA LEU A 689 26.53 1.33 16.34
C LEU A 689 26.82 2.44 17.35
N ILE A 690 25.78 3.01 17.96
CA ILE A 690 25.92 4.04 18.99
C ILE A 690 26.67 3.49 20.19
N LYS A 691 26.35 2.28 20.61
CA LYS A 691 26.96 1.61 21.77
C LYS A 691 28.44 1.31 21.54
N GLU A 692 28.82 0.80 20.39
CA GLU A 692 30.22 0.49 20.10
C GLU A 692 31.04 1.77 19.90
N ALA A 693 30.50 2.78 19.20
CA ALA A 693 31.12 4.09 19.09
C ALA A 693 31.32 4.79 20.45
N ALA A 694 30.33 4.69 21.34
CA ALA A 694 30.45 5.22 22.69
C ALA A 694 31.51 4.50 23.54
N LYS A 695 31.57 3.17 23.45
CA LYS A 695 32.62 2.38 24.11
C LYS A 695 34.02 2.76 23.63
N GLU A 696 34.18 2.94 22.31
CA GLU A 696 35.44 3.37 21.75
C GLU A 696 35.80 4.80 22.18
N ALA A 697 34.83 5.73 22.17
CA ALA A 697 35.04 7.10 22.60
C ALA A 697 35.44 7.24 24.08
N ILE A 698 35.04 6.32 24.93
CA ILE A 698 35.37 6.29 26.36
C ILE A 698 36.77 5.66 26.59
N LYS A 699 37.23 4.75 25.71
CA LYS A 699 38.55 4.11 25.83
C LYS A 699 39.65 5.09 25.56
N GLY A 700 40.77 4.94 26.22
CA GLY A 700 41.96 5.75 26.05
C GLY A 700 41.92 7.11 26.74
N VAL A 701 42.23 8.21 26.01
CA VAL A 701 42.30 9.58 26.59
C VAL A 701 40.91 10.17 26.82
N GLY A 702 39.86 9.52 26.31
CA GLY A 702 38.46 9.96 26.42
C GLY A 702 38.14 11.20 25.61
N PHE A 703 36.91 11.31 25.19
CA PHE A 703 36.34 12.48 24.53
C PHE A 703 35.25 13.11 25.43
N ASP A 704 35.05 14.43 25.26
CA ASP A 704 34.02 15.17 26.01
C ASP A 704 32.66 15.11 25.38
N LEU A 705 32.61 14.82 24.05
CA LEU A 705 31.38 14.71 23.27
C LEU A 705 31.55 13.65 22.17
N LEU A 706 30.55 12.82 21.96
CA LEU A 706 30.40 11.96 20.80
C LEU A 706 29.31 12.51 19.91
N VAL A 707 29.62 12.79 18.66
CA VAL A 707 28.64 13.16 17.63
C VAL A 707 28.44 11.96 16.72
N VAL A 708 27.21 11.45 16.64
CA VAL A 708 26.84 10.38 15.73
C VAL A 708 26.05 10.97 14.58
N CYS A 709 26.61 10.96 13.37
CA CYS A 709 25.98 11.49 12.18
C CYS A 709 25.26 10.38 11.42
N GLY A 710 24.00 10.58 11.07
CA GLY A 710 23.20 9.60 10.32
C GLY A 710 22.11 10.26 9.50
N PHE A 711 21.74 9.67 8.37
CA PHE A 711 20.59 10.14 7.59
C PHE A 711 19.27 9.81 8.28
N ALA A 712 19.20 8.68 8.96
CA ALA A 712 18.08 8.28 9.79
C ALA A 712 18.58 7.54 11.04
N PHE A 713 17.79 7.57 12.08
CA PHE A 713 18.03 6.88 13.35
C PHE A 713 16.90 5.89 13.64
N ASP A 714 17.28 4.73 14.21
CA ASP A 714 16.33 3.80 14.79
C ASP A 714 15.59 4.44 15.97
N ALA A 715 14.36 4.02 16.21
CA ALA A 715 13.55 4.52 17.32
C ALA A 715 14.22 4.31 18.70
N HIS A 716 15.05 3.27 18.84
CA HIS A 716 15.81 2.98 20.07
C HIS A 716 17.15 3.73 20.18
N ALA A 717 17.56 4.45 19.16
CA ALA A 717 18.87 5.13 19.14
C ALA A 717 19.01 6.15 20.28
N ASN A 718 17.98 6.93 20.53
CA ASN A 718 17.94 7.92 21.63
C ASN A 718 17.96 7.27 23.01
N GLU A 719 17.22 6.17 23.19
CA GLU A 719 17.24 5.44 24.46
C GLU A 719 18.64 4.93 24.79
N THR A 720 19.34 4.40 23.81
CA THR A 720 20.72 3.93 23.95
C THR A 720 21.68 5.08 24.28
N ALA A 721 21.57 6.21 23.59
CA ALA A 721 22.39 7.40 23.87
C ALA A 721 22.17 7.88 25.31
N ASN A 722 20.95 7.86 25.81
CA ASN A 722 20.60 8.25 27.19
C ASN A 722 21.05 7.27 28.24
N GLN A 723 20.97 5.97 27.99
CA GLN A 723 21.46 4.95 28.92
C GLN A 723 22.95 5.13 29.22
N PHE A 724 23.75 5.39 28.19
CA PHE A 724 25.18 5.69 28.39
C PHE A 724 25.41 6.96 29.19
N ALA A 725 24.61 8.00 28.99
CA ALA A 725 24.68 9.23 29.75
C ALA A 725 24.24 9.05 31.24
N ALA A 726 23.28 8.16 31.50
CA ALA A 726 22.76 7.89 32.86
C ALA A 726 23.62 6.91 33.68
N ASP A 727 24.20 5.89 33.01
CA ASP A 727 25.08 4.93 33.68
C ASP A 727 26.41 5.57 34.12
N ALA A 728 26.89 6.54 33.32
CA ALA A 728 28.02 7.36 33.72
C ALA A 728 27.73 8.20 34.98
N LYS A 729 26.48 8.66 35.16
CA LYS A 729 26.08 9.40 36.38
C LYS A 729 26.02 8.50 37.63
N LYS A 730 25.55 7.27 37.52
CA LYS A 730 25.53 6.28 38.64
C LYS A 730 26.91 5.79 39.03
N ALA A 731 27.85 5.71 38.08
CA ALA A 731 29.23 5.34 38.32
C ALA A 731 29.98 6.44 39.09
N SER A 732 29.68 7.73 38.79
CA SER A 732 30.34 8.86 39.49
C SER A 732 29.96 9.00 40.95
N ASP A 733 28.74 8.61 41.33
CA ASP A 733 28.25 8.69 42.69
C ASP A 733 28.73 7.54 43.62
N LYS A 734 29.35 6.50 43.08
CA LYS A 734 29.86 5.33 43.82
C LYS A 734 31.38 5.22 43.94
N ILE A 735 32.14 6.07 43.28
CA ILE A 735 33.59 5.97 43.26
C ILE A 735 34.22 7.27 43.85
N VAL A 736 34.09 7.44 45.13
CA VAL A 736 35.00 8.30 45.94
C VAL A 736 35.66 7.38 46.97
N ALA A 737 36.49 6.47 46.52
CA ALA A 737 37.56 5.85 47.28
C ALA A 737 38.53 5.12 46.31
N GLU A 738 39.76 5.55 46.37
CA GLU A 738 40.96 4.88 45.81
C GLU A 738 41.12 4.82 44.30
N GLY A 739 41.84 5.79 43.75
CA GLY A 739 42.91 5.59 42.71
C GLY A 739 42.46 5.16 41.29
N GLN A 740 41.17 5.08 40.95
CA GLN A 740 40.70 4.73 39.60
C GLN A 740 40.14 5.94 38.84
N LYS A 741 40.63 6.07 37.57
CA LYS A 741 40.27 7.14 36.62
C LYS A 741 38.77 7.38 36.60
N GLN A 742 38.36 8.63 36.79
CA GLN A 742 37.00 9.11 36.55
C GLN A 742 36.59 8.78 35.10
N TYR A 743 35.64 7.88 34.95
CA TYR A 743 34.90 7.77 33.70
C TYR A 743 33.92 8.95 33.62
N GLY A 744 34.32 10.01 32.93
CA GLY A 744 33.52 11.20 32.72
C GLY A 744 32.26 10.89 31.95
N ARG A 745 31.23 11.64 32.27
CA ARG A 745 29.95 11.66 31.52
C ARG A 745 30.23 11.97 30.06
N LEU A 746 29.96 11.03 29.10
CA LEU A 746 30.07 11.26 27.67
C LEU A 746 28.69 11.62 27.12
N PRO A 747 28.42 12.88 26.81
CA PRO A 747 27.24 13.26 26.05
C PRO A 747 27.31 12.69 24.63
N ILE A 748 26.18 12.17 24.13
CA ILE A 748 26.05 11.68 22.76
C ILE A 748 25.07 12.58 22.03
N LEU A 749 25.54 13.22 20.96
CA LEU A 749 24.75 14.09 20.12
C LEU A 749 24.40 13.33 18.83
N LEU A 750 23.12 13.03 18.64
CA LEU A 750 22.64 12.48 17.39
C LEU A 750 22.44 13.62 16.39
N ALA A 751 23.20 13.61 15.29
CA ALA A 751 23.19 14.63 14.26
C ALA A 751 22.65 14.04 12.95
N ARG A 752 21.47 14.52 12.54
CA ARG A 752 20.89 14.14 11.28
C ARG A 752 21.60 14.80 10.12
N MET A 753 22.04 14.00 9.15
CA MET A 753 22.64 14.46 7.92
C MET A 753 21.56 14.87 6.91
N ASN A 754 21.81 15.97 6.20
CA ASN A 754 20.95 16.34 5.08
C ASN A 754 21.25 15.42 3.89
N PRO A 755 20.23 14.88 3.24
CA PRO A 755 20.35 14.03 2.05
C PRO A 755 21.14 14.64 0.89
N ASP A 756 21.18 15.95 0.77
CA ASP A 756 21.98 16.63 -0.26
C ASP A 756 23.46 16.19 -0.23
N LEU A 757 23.94 15.76 0.94
CA LEU A 757 25.29 15.20 1.10
C LEU A 757 25.48 13.89 0.32
N ALA A 758 24.44 13.09 0.15
CA ALA A 758 24.52 11.83 -0.60
C ALA A 758 24.30 12.01 -2.12
N MET A 759 23.82 13.18 -2.56
CA MET A 759 23.46 13.44 -3.96
C MET A 759 24.58 14.07 -4.80
N GLY A 760 25.71 14.43 -4.19
CA GLY A 760 26.91 14.94 -4.87
C GLY A 760 26.97 16.45 -5.03
N GLU A 761 28.12 16.95 -5.49
CA GLU A 761 28.46 18.37 -5.51
C GLU A 761 27.56 19.29 -6.36
N GLU A 762 26.85 18.76 -7.35
CA GLU A 762 26.01 19.59 -8.24
C GLU A 762 24.75 20.11 -7.54
N LEU A 763 24.21 19.34 -6.62
CA LEU A 763 23.03 19.77 -5.82
C LEU A 763 23.43 20.64 -4.64
N LEU A 764 24.58 20.36 -4.00
CA LEU A 764 25.12 21.17 -2.92
C LEU A 764 25.38 22.64 -3.37
N LYS A 765 25.73 22.86 -4.64
CA LYS A 765 25.89 24.19 -5.22
C LYS A 765 24.56 24.95 -5.39
N LYS A 766 23.45 24.25 -5.46
CA LYS A 766 22.10 24.84 -5.64
C LYS A 766 21.37 25.15 -4.34
N THR A 767 21.64 24.42 -3.27
CA THR A 767 20.89 24.47 -2.01
C THR A 767 21.50 25.38 -0.94
N GLY A 768 22.73 25.82 -1.11
CA GLY A 768 23.45 26.69 -0.13
C GLY A 768 23.75 25.95 1.20
N ALA A 769 24.93 26.05 1.75
CA ALA A 769 25.48 25.29 2.88
C ALA A 769 24.75 25.44 4.25
N GLY A 770 23.46 25.78 4.26
CA GLY A 770 22.78 26.24 5.48
C GLY A 770 22.55 25.19 6.57
N ASN A 771 22.09 23.99 6.25
CA ASN A 771 21.61 23.02 7.26
C ASN A 771 21.96 21.59 6.88
N LEU A 772 23.24 21.30 6.73
CA LEU A 772 23.74 19.98 6.32
C LEU A 772 23.69 18.94 7.45
N PHE A 773 23.83 19.40 8.70
CA PHE A 773 23.78 18.55 9.89
C PHE A 773 22.89 19.23 10.94
N MET A 774 21.85 18.54 11.39
CA MET A 774 20.90 19.05 12.37
C MET A 774 20.82 18.13 13.58
N VAL A 775 20.73 18.68 14.78
CA VAL A 775 20.55 17.90 16.00
C VAL A 775 19.20 17.17 15.96
N PHE A 776 19.21 15.88 16.29
CA PHE A 776 18.03 15.06 16.44
C PHE A 776 17.55 15.13 17.89
N GLY A 777 16.30 15.61 18.07
CA GLY A 777 15.76 15.88 19.40
C GLY A 777 15.06 14.70 20.05
N GLU A 778 14.89 14.77 21.36
CA GLU A 778 14.13 13.80 22.16
C GLU A 778 12.78 14.35 22.61
N PRO A 779 11.74 13.50 22.76
CA PRO A 779 10.47 13.95 23.32
C PRO A 779 10.61 14.25 24.83
N ASP A 780 10.19 15.44 25.24
CA ASP A 780 10.00 15.81 26.63
C ASP A 780 8.66 15.26 27.12
N LEU A 781 8.72 14.22 27.93
CA LEU A 781 7.58 13.49 28.43
C LEU A 781 7.52 13.56 29.96
N LYS A 782 6.34 13.84 30.50
CA LYS A 782 6.05 13.74 31.94
C LYS A 782 5.09 12.61 32.22
N VAL A 783 5.51 11.63 32.99
CA VAL A 783 4.65 10.55 33.46
C VAL A 783 4.13 10.91 34.86
N LYS A 784 2.82 10.99 35.03
CA LYS A 784 2.16 11.38 36.30
C LYS A 784 1.29 10.24 36.81
N LYS A 785 1.35 9.97 38.10
CA LYS A 785 0.35 9.12 38.78
C LYS A 785 -0.84 10.01 39.14
N VAL A 786 -2.01 9.62 38.74
CA VAL A 786 -3.29 10.30 39.05
C VAL A 786 -4.03 9.57 40.16
N LYS A 787 -5.16 10.13 40.60
CA LYS A 787 -6.04 9.50 41.60
C LYS A 787 -6.39 8.08 41.16
N ASP A 788 -6.51 7.16 42.07
CA ASP A 788 -6.79 5.72 41.88
C ASP A 788 -5.62 4.87 41.36
N GLY A 789 -4.38 5.36 41.44
CA GLY A 789 -3.19 4.60 41.04
C GLY A 789 -2.95 4.49 39.56
N LYS A 790 -3.76 5.17 38.75
CA LYS A 790 -3.60 5.23 37.27
C LYS A 790 -2.48 6.16 36.86
N ILE A 791 -2.04 6.01 35.64
CA ILE A 791 -0.94 6.73 35.01
C ILE A 791 -1.45 7.56 33.83
N THR A 792 -0.94 8.77 33.69
CA THR A 792 -1.07 9.61 32.53
C THR A 792 0.29 10.02 32.02
N VAL A 793 0.42 10.16 30.71
CA VAL A 793 1.61 10.66 30.02
C VAL A 793 1.26 11.99 29.37
N GLU A 794 2.09 13.00 29.59
CA GLU A 794 1.97 14.33 28.99
C GLU A 794 3.20 14.60 28.15
N ILE A 795 2.98 15.04 26.91
CA ILE A 795 4.04 15.53 26.01
C ILE A 795 4.13 17.04 26.12
N ASN A 796 5.31 17.56 26.46
CA ASN A 796 5.58 18.99 26.50
C ASN A 796 6.21 19.52 25.20
N GLY A 797 6.86 18.65 24.45
CA GLY A 797 7.56 19.00 23.20
C GLY A 797 8.63 17.98 22.86
N VAL A 798 9.57 18.37 22.03
CA VAL A 798 10.76 17.58 21.69
C VAL A 798 11.98 18.29 22.27
N ASP A 799 12.72 17.61 23.14
CA ASP A 799 13.95 18.13 23.72
C ASP A 799 15.11 18.02 22.76
N VAL A 800 15.84 19.12 22.62
CA VAL A 800 17.03 19.19 21.76
C VAL A 800 18.23 19.56 22.62
N TYR A 801 19.27 18.73 22.62
CA TYR A 801 20.54 19.06 23.27
C TYR A 801 21.24 20.17 22.49
N ASP A 802 21.53 21.27 23.16
CA ASP A 802 22.33 22.38 22.62
C ASP A 802 23.81 22.16 22.99
N PRO A 803 24.65 21.73 22.05
CA PRO A 803 26.05 21.46 22.32
C PRO A 803 26.89 22.74 22.58
N THR A 804 26.33 23.92 22.27
CA THR A 804 27.06 25.19 22.49
C THR A 804 26.91 25.70 23.90
N THR A 805 25.78 25.37 24.54
CA THR A 805 25.49 25.77 25.94
C THR A 805 25.54 24.60 26.90
N GLY A 806 25.58 23.37 26.43
CA GLY A 806 25.49 22.15 27.23
C GLY A 806 24.11 21.93 27.90
N GLN A 807 23.09 22.68 27.47
CA GLN A 807 21.75 22.62 28.04
C GLN A 807 20.77 21.90 27.12
N ILE A 808 19.77 21.28 27.74
CA ILE A 808 18.62 20.71 27.02
C ILE A 808 17.56 21.79 26.89
N ARG A 809 17.08 22.05 25.67
CA ARG A 809 16.00 22.97 25.37
C ARG A 809 14.77 22.19 24.91
N SER A 810 13.62 22.56 25.42
CA SER A 810 12.34 22.00 24.98
C SER A 810 11.79 22.80 23.80
N SER A 811 11.43 22.13 22.72
CA SER A 811 10.75 22.72 21.58
C SER A 811 9.23 22.45 21.63
N SER A 812 8.48 23.07 20.73
CA SER A 812 7.02 23.02 20.72
C SER A 812 6.48 21.62 20.39
N THR A 813 5.28 21.32 20.86
CA THR A 813 4.47 20.15 20.45
C THR A 813 4.04 20.21 18.99
N ASP A 814 4.15 21.38 18.35
CA ASP A 814 3.79 21.58 16.94
C ASP A 814 4.63 20.75 15.96
N ASP A 815 5.82 20.32 16.36
CA ASP A 815 6.69 19.49 15.53
C ASP A 815 6.32 17.99 15.56
N ILE A 816 5.36 17.60 16.40
CA ILE A 816 4.90 16.22 16.56
C ILE A 816 3.70 15.98 15.63
N ALA A 817 3.74 14.92 14.83
CA ALA A 817 2.64 14.52 13.96
C ALA A 817 1.64 13.62 14.72
N CYS A 818 2.16 12.58 15.37
CA CYS A 818 1.38 11.68 16.21
C CYS A 818 2.26 11.04 17.27
N TRP A 819 1.62 10.49 18.31
CA TRP A 819 2.33 9.73 19.34
C TRP A 819 1.47 8.58 19.86
N PHE A 820 2.13 7.52 20.25
CA PHE A 820 1.52 6.27 20.68
C PHE A 820 2.04 5.83 22.04
N ILE A 821 1.24 5.09 22.78
CA ILE A 821 1.65 4.48 24.05
C ILE A 821 1.42 2.97 23.99
N ASP A 822 2.45 2.21 24.37
CA ASP A 822 2.30 0.86 24.85
C ASP A 822 2.28 0.88 26.38
N THR A 823 1.10 0.65 26.95
CA THR A 823 0.87 0.72 28.40
C THR A 823 1.40 -0.50 29.14
N ASN A 824 1.91 -1.53 28.45
CA ASN A 824 2.44 -2.75 29.04
C ASN A 824 3.56 -3.35 28.19
N TYR A 825 4.61 -2.53 27.96
CA TYR A 825 5.70 -2.85 27.04
C TYR A 825 6.52 -4.06 27.48
N ASN A 826 6.77 -4.98 26.56
CA ASN A 826 7.49 -6.24 26.84
C ASN A 826 9.00 -6.17 26.57
N GLY A 827 9.52 -5.06 26.05
CA GLY A 827 10.93 -4.89 25.69
C GLY A 827 11.30 -5.39 24.29
N GLU A 828 10.37 -5.97 23.52
CA GLU A 828 10.63 -6.52 22.19
C GLU A 828 9.92 -5.73 21.11
N SER A 829 8.59 -5.83 21.03
CA SER A 829 7.78 -5.14 20.02
C SER A 829 6.82 -4.17 20.67
N PHE A 830 6.58 -3.04 20.00
CA PHE A 830 5.69 -1.99 20.46
C PHE A 830 4.24 -2.28 20.04
N PHE A 831 3.35 -2.40 21.03
CA PHE A 831 1.90 -2.51 20.78
C PHE A 831 1.25 -1.14 20.92
N VAL A 832 0.60 -0.67 19.88
CA VAL A 832 -0.18 0.56 19.93
C VAL A 832 -1.47 0.29 20.70
N ARG A 833 -1.51 0.73 21.96
CA ARG A 833 -2.68 0.64 22.84
C ARG A 833 -3.43 1.97 22.92
N HIS A 834 -2.69 3.07 22.93
CA HIS A 834 -3.22 4.42 22.83
C HIS A 834 -2.57 5.14 21.65
N ALA A 835 -3.35 5.92 20.93
CA ALA A 835 -2.89 6.70 19.79
C ALA A 835 -3.42 8.14 19.89
N TYR A 836 -2.52 9.11 19.66
CA TYR A 836 -2.82 10.54 19.70
C TYR A 836 -2.20 11.24 18.51
N PHE A 837 -2.90 12.23 17.98
CA PHE A 837 -2.50 12.99 16.80
C PHE A 837 -2.42 14.47 17.18
N THR A 838 -1.24 15.05 17.24
CA THR A 838 -1.00 16.41 17.77
C THR A 838 -0.84 17.48 16.71
N GLY A 839 -0.75 17.11 15.44
CA GLY A 839 -0.58 18.05 14.33
C GLY A 839 -1.79 18.96 14.16
N ALA A 840 -1.69 20.22 14.60
CA ALA A 840 -2.83 21.16 14.70
C ALA A 840 -3.33 21.67 13.34
N ASP A 841 -2.47 21.70 12.29
CA ASP A 841 -2.84 22.35 11.04
C ASP A 841 -2.75 21.40 9.82
N GLU A 842 -2.58 21.68 8.69
CA GLU A 842 -2.54 20.87 7.50
C GLU A 842 -1.46 19.75 7.53
N PRO A 843 -1.71 18.49 7.53
CA PRO A 843 -2.46 17.66 6.60
C PRO A 843 -3.69 16.99 7.23
N TYR A 844 -3.82 17.09 8.55
CA TYR A 844 -4.96 16.50 9.26
C TYR A 844 -6.26 17.20 8.90
N GLU A 845 -6.25 18.50 8.60
CA GLU A 845 -7.39 19.20 8.00
C GLU A 845 -7.74 18.61 6.61
N LYS A 846 -6.77 18.19 5.81
CA LYS A 846 -7.03 17.54 4.52
C LYS A 846 -7.40 16.07 4.69
N LEU A 847 -6.76 15.37 5.62
CA LEU A 847 -7.19 14.03 6.04
C LEU A 847 -8.59 14.10 6.66
N LYS A 848 -8.86 15.10 7.47
CA LYS A 848 -10.17 15.43 8.04
C LYS A 848 -11.18 15.80 6.97
N ARG A 849 -10.82 16.51 5.93
CA ARG A 849 -11.69 16.79 4.77
C ARG A 849 -11.90 15.55 3.90
N ALA A 850 -10.89 14.72 3.73
CA ALA A 850 -10.99 13.45 3.05
C ALA A 850 -11.87 12.45 3.80
N LEU A 851 -11.88 12.54 5.13
CA LEU A 851 -12.68 11.74 6.05
C LEU A 851 -13.95 12.45 6.52
N ARG A 852 -14.18 13.70 6.09
CA ARG A 852 -15.26 14.59 6.62
C ARG A 852 -16.68 14.06 6.47
N ALA A 853 -16.90 13.16 5.52
CA ALA A 853 -18.16 12.43 5.44
C ALA A 853 -18.28 11.30 6.50
N GLU A 854 -17.17 10.99 7.20
CA GLU A 854 -17.04 9.77 8.01
C GLU A 854 -16.55 10.01 9.45
N VAL A 855 -16.12 11.23 9.81
CA VAL A 855 -15.48 11.51 11.13
C VAL A 855 -16.24 12.57 11.91
N ASP A 856 -16.60 12.26 13.17
CA ASP A 856 -17.16 13.22 14.10
C ASP A 856 -16.07 14.13 14.70
N GLU A 857 -16.31 15.45 14.69
CA GLU A 857 -15.39 16.49 15.12
C GLU A 857 -15.09 16.44 16.62
N ALA A 858 -16.04 15.97 17.43
CA ALA A 858 -15.88 15.86 18.87
C ALA A 858 -14.97 14.68 19.30
N ALA A 859 -15.02 13.55 18.57
CA ALA A 859 -14.17 12.41 18.83
C ALA A 859 -12.72 12.65 18.39
N TRP A 860 -12.52 13.43 17.34
CA TRP A 860 -11.20 13.88 16.94
C TRP A 860 -10.54 14.74 18.00
N SER A 861 -11.28 15.59 18.69
CA SER A 861 -10.72 16.46 19.72
C SER A 861 -10.08 15.69 20.88
N MET A 862 -10.57 14.50 21.21
CA MET A 862 -9.99 13.63 22.25
C MET A 862 -8.67 12.99 21.81
N LEU A 863 -8.51 12.72 20.52
CA LEU A 863 -7.27 12.20 19.96
C LEU A 863 -6.24 13.30 19.69
N TYR A 864 -6.66 14.55 19.69
CA TYR A 864 -5.81 15.74 19.63
C TYR A 864 -5.41 16.15 21.06
N SER A 865 -4.70 15.28 21.72
CA SER A 865 -4.27 15.54 23.08
C SER A 865 -2.77 15.37 23.23
N THR A 866 -2.16 16.29 23.93
CA THR A 866 -0.81 16.18 24.45
C THR A 866 -0.75 15.43 25.77
N VAL A 867 -1.92 15.06 26.33
CA VAL A 867 -2.05 14.29 27.56
C VAL A 867 -2.83 13.02 27.29
N SER A 868 -2.30 11.88 27.71
CA SER A 868 -2.96 10.60 27.53
C SER A 868 -4.19 10.45 28.43
N SER A 869 -5.15 9.63 28.00
CA SER A 869 -6.14 9.08 28.90
C SER A 869 -5.47 8.29 30.03
N PRO A 870 -6.07 8.27 31.25
CA PRO A 870 -5.50 7.50 32.39
C PRO A 870 -5.57 6.00 32.11
N PHE A 871 -4.48 5.29 32.35
CA PHE A 871 -4.39 3.83 32.19
C PHE A 871 -3.81 3.17 33.46
N ASP A 872 -4.04 1.87 33.57
CA ASP A 872 -3.62 1.10 34.71
C ASP A 872 -2.09 0.89 34.78
N THR A 873 -1.52 0.66 35.95
CA THR A 873 -0.10 0.37 36.10
C THR A 873 0.28 -0.89 35.31
N PRO A 874 1.36 -0.87 34.50
CA PRO A 874 1.75 -2.00 33.68
C PRO A 874 2.12 -3.23 34.49
N GLU A 875 1.57 -4.39 34.11
CA GLU A 875 1.91 -5.67 34.75
C GLU A 875 3.41 -6.03 34.59
N LYS A 876 3.98 -5.65 33.44
CA LYS A 876 5.41 -5.86 33.12
C LYS A 876 6.32 -4.76 33.68
N GLY A 877 5.78 -3.80 34.41
CA GLY A 877 6.53 -2.72 35.05
C GLY A 877 7.14 -1.72 34.07
N LYS A 878 6.79 -1.75 32.76
CA LYS A 878 7.31 -0.84 31.73
C LYS A 878 6.21 -0.30 30.86
N ILE A 879 6.31 0.99 30.54
CA ILE A 879 5.55 1.63 29.46
C ILE A 879 6.52 2.14 28.39
N ALA A 880 6.08 2.17 27.17
CA ALA A 880 6.82 2.77 26.08
C ALA A 880 5.98 3.85 25.39
N VAL A 881 6.61 4.97 25.06
CA VAL A 881 6.00 6.08 24.34
C VAL A 881 6.78 6.31 23.07
N LYS A 882 6.09 6.22 21.95
CA LYS A 882 6.65 6.50 20.61
C LYS A 882 6.11 7.81 20.09
N VAL A 883 6.99 8.68 19.65
CA VAL A 883 6.67 9.99 19.07
C VAL A 883 7.15 10.03 17.64
N ILE A 884 6.32 10.56 16.76
CA ILE A 884 6.57 10.64 15.31
C ILE A 884 6.43 12.10 14.90
N ASN A 885 7.46 12.64 14.27
CA ASN A 885 7.43 14.00 13.77
C ASN A 885 6.82 14.10 12.37
N HIS A 886 6.65 15.32 11.87
CA HIS A 886 6.09 15.57 10.54
C HIS A 886 6.97 15.11 9.37
N TYR A 887 8.21 14.73 9.63
CA TYR A 887 9.14 14.18 8.65
C TYR A 887 9.18 12.64 8.66
N GLY A 888 8.35 12.01 9.51
CA GLY A 888 8.30 10.58 9.67
C GLY A 888 9.41 10.00 10.53
N ASP A 889 10.18 10.82 11.26
CA ASP A 889 11.17 10.32 12.22
C ASP A 889 10.45 9.82 13.48
N GLU A 890 10.91 8.68 13.97
CA GLU A 890 10.33 8.00 15.12
C GLU A 890 11.33 7.99 16.28
N VAL A 891 10.84 8.32 17.46
CA VAL A 891 11.60 8.25 18.71
C VAL A 891 10.80 7.45 19.73
N LEU A 892 11.43 6.44 20.32
CA LEU A 892 10.86 5.61 21.37
C LEU A 892 11.51 5.99 22.72
N LYS A 893 10.68 6.14 23.76
CA LYS A 893 11.13 6.34 25.13
C LYS A 893 10.44 5.36 26.05
N VAL A 894 11.23 4.60 26.79
CA VAL A 894 10.75 3.57 27.71
C VAL A 894 10.88 4.07 29.15
N TYR A 895 9.83 3.86 29.93
CA TYR A 895 9.79 4.20 31.33
C TYR A 895 9.58 2.95 32.21
N GLU A 896 10.44 2.75 33.17
CA GLU A 896 10.23 1.75 34.22
C GLU A 896 9.30 2.33 35.31
N MET A 897 8.18 1.68 35.50
CA MET A 897 7.18 2.05 36.47
C MET A 897 7.41 1.21 37.74
N LYS A 898 8.03 1.83 38.76
CA LYS A 898 8.24 1.22 40.06
C LYS A 898 7.02 1.36 40.95
#